data_fa0532b26f9edba43ed75759dbaa6bd7
#
_entry.id   fa0532b26f9edba43ed75759dbaa6bd7
#
_cell.length_a   1.000
_cell.length_b   1.000
_cell.length_c   1.000
_cell.angle_alpha   90.00
_cell.angle_beta   90.00
_cell.angle_gamma   90.00
#
_symmetry.space_group_name_H-M   'P 1'
#
loop_
_entity.id
_entity.type
_entity.pdbx_description
1 polymer ?
#
loop_
_entity_poly.entity_id
_entity_poly.type
_entity_poly.pdbx_seq_one_letter_code
_entity_poly.pdbx_strand_id
1 'polypeptide(L)'
;GSLPDCQFALFEHDGQRSKAHALATAPLRDDSRPDAPQPPLAAWNWYPASTPEQSSGTYSARYPCSTFHYENVFAAQVSCEAFSPILPGDYRRTSYPVAVFHWSFTNPTAAPLDLSLLLSWRNSLGWFTNTDPAAAVHFRDDGSPEHNYVPAIGRTRGQRNRQVNAAGLKGVLLEGERAEPLAEGQGQWCLAVPDEASLAHAGLEIFRCSRWNPAGDGAELWTPFARDGSIPASDNDRRSADQDHASAALAVRFRLEPGQSLELPVVISWDLPVTAFASGTRSLRRYTDIFGSSGDNAAAIAAEALADWRRWREAIDAWQKPVVERADLPDALRMALLNELYDLASGGSLWSAATPQDPVGRFGVLECLDYAWYESLDVRLYGSFALLQLWPELDKAVLRDFARAIPAADPTPRPIGWYFTQGRGRVEAPRKVAGATPHDLGAPNERPFDATNYTAYQDCNLWKDLASDFVLQVWRSFRLAPSGEDLRFLADCWPAAVTALRYLKQFDANDDGLPDNGGAPDQTFDDWPLQGVSAYCGALWIAALEAALAMGQRLQLDLGLDTSTEQREFGGWLEQSRTNFDALLWNGEYYKIDAESGTPVVMADQLCGDFYARLLGLPPVVAEERARSSLQAVKEACFEGFHGGQLGVANGLRRDGTPLDPNGTHPLEVWTGINFGLAAYYRLLGDTDTALAICSAVVGQVYGGGLQFRTPEAITAVNTFRACHYLRAMAIWALWATHTGWQPIPGAQRQPIGRGES
;
A
#
# COMPACT_ATOMS: atom_id res chain seq x y z
N GLY A 1 2.00 -19.32 -0.41
CA GLY A 1 1.79 -20.16 -1.59
C GLY A 1 0.37 -20.08 -2.11
N SER A 2 0.19 -20.19 -3.41
CA SER A 2 -1.15 -20.24 -4.04
C SER A 2 -1.87 -21.55 -3.70
N LEU A 3 -3.20 -21.51 -3.62
CA LEU A 3 -4.03 -22.70 -3.55
C LEU A 3 -4.25 -23.23 -4.96
N PRO A 4 -3.78 -24.45 -5.31
CA PRO A 4 -3.84 -24.95 -6.70
C PRO A 4 -5.25 -25.07 -7.27
N ASP A 5 -6.24 -25.26 -6.43
CA ASP A 5 -7.66 -25.39 -6.78
C ASP A 5 -8.39 -24.04 -6.89
N CYS A 6 -7.71 -22.90 -6.59
CA CYS A 6 -8.24 -21.55 -6.80
C CYS A 6 -7.75 -21.02 -8.14
N GLN A 7 -8.31 -21.52 -9.24
CA GLN A 7 -7.83 -21.25 -10.60
C GLN A 7 -8.97 -21.12 -11.61
N PHE A 8 -8.68 -20.38 -12.69
CA PHE A 8 -9.42 -20.49 -13.93
C PHE A 8 -8.89 -21.66 -14.77
N ALA A 9 -9.75 -22.23 -15.59
CA ALA A 9 -9.37 -23.18 -16.63
C ALA A 9 -10.19 -22.94 -17.90
N LEU A 10 -9.61 -23.26 -19.05
CA LEU A 10 -10.28 -23.13 -20.34
C LEU A 10 -10.28 -24.47 -21.09
N PHE A 11 -11.46 -24.86 -21.56
CA PHE A 11 -11.67 -25.92 -22.50
C PHE A 11 -11.96 -25.33 -23.90
N GLU A 12 -11.40 -25.97 -24.94
CA GLU A 12 -11.64 -25.65 -26.34
C GLU A 12 -11.81 -26.93 -27.14
N HIS A 13 -12.82 -26.96 -28.02
CA HIS A 13 -13.01 -28.02 -29.05
C HIS A 13 -13.20 -27.37 -30.42
N ASP A 14 -12.37 -27.80 -31.39
CA ASP A 14 -12.32 -27.26 -32.75
C ASP A 14 -13.07 -28.08 -33.79
N GLY A 15 -13.91 -29.02 -33.33
CA GLY A 15 -14.61 -30.01 -34.17
C GLY A 15 -13.83 -31.30 -34.42
N GLN A 16 -12.55 -31.35 -34.06
CA GLN A 16 -11.69 -32.53 -34.21
C GLN A 16 -10.98 -32.92 -32.90
N ARG A 17 -10.51 -31.94 -32.15
CA ARG A 17 -9.71 -32.15 -30.95
C ARG A 17 -10.21 -31.29 -29.79
N SER A 18 -10.15 -31.86 -28.60
CA SER A 18 -10.38 -31.13 -27.35
C SER A 18 -9.05 -30.81 -26.67
N LYS A 19 -8.97 -29.61 -26.10
CA LYS A 19 -7.88 -29.15 -25.24
C LYS A 19 -8.50 -28.59 -23.98
N ALA A 20 -7.87 -28.82 -22.83
CA ALA A 20 -8.24 -28.15 -21.58
C ALA A 20 -6.97 -27.85 -20.79
N HIS A 21 -6.86 -26.64 -20.27
CA HIS A 21 -5.74 -26.23 -19.44
C HIS A 21 -6.24 -25.40 -18.25
N ALA A 22 -5.73 -25.70 -17.05
CA ALA A 22 -5.80 -24.78 -15.93
C ALA A 22 -4.86 -23.59 -16.22
N LEU A 23 -5.38 -22.36 -16.13
CA LEU A 23 -4.72 -21.15 -16.63
C LEU A 23 -3.70 -20.59 -15.63
N ALA A 24 -2.90 -21.48 -15.07
CA ALA A 24 -1.82 -21.20 -14.15
C ALA A 24 -0.65 -22.17 -14.36
N THR A 25 0.54 -21.82 -13.91
CA THR A 25 1.69 -22.71 -13.90
C THR A 25 1.45 -23.89 -12.96
N ALA A 26 1.98 -25.05 -13.32
CA ALA A 26 1.90 -26.23 -12.46
C ALA A 26 2.49 -25.97 -11.07
N PRO A 27 1.88 -26.51 -10.01
CA PRO A 27 2.48 -26.48 -8.68
C PRO A 27 3.88 -27.08 -8.73
N LEU A 28 4.83 -26.40 -8.09
CA LEU A 28 6.20 -26.90 -8.00
C LEU A 28 6.21 -28.23 -7.23
N ARG A 29 6.86 -29.23 -7.81
CA ARG A 29 7.18 -30.47 -7.13
C ARG A 29 8.51 -30.29 -6.39
N ASP A 30 8.58 -30.76 -5.16
CA ASP A 30 9.85 -30.87 -4.44
C ASP A 30 10.60 -32.12 -4.91
N ASP A 31 11.30 -32.00 -6.03
CA ASP A 31 12.08 -33.10 -6.59
C ASP A 31 13.32 -33.47 -5.75
N SER A 32 13.65 -32.72 -4.72
CA SER A 32 14.73 -33.06 -3.77
C SER A 32 14.33 -34.17 -2.79
N ARG A 33 13.03 -34.51 -2.72
CA ARG A 33 12.46 -35.53 -1.83
C ARG A 33 11.85 -36.68 -2.64
N PRO A 34 12.54 -37.84 -2.73
CA PRO A 34 12.01 -39.00 -3.47
C PRO A 34 10.63 -39.47 -3.00
N ASP A 35 10.32 -39.22 -1.72
CA ASP A 35 9.06 -39.63 -1.08
C ASP A 35 8.00 -38.51 -1.07
N ALA A 36 8.22 -37.41 -1.80
CA ALA A 36 7.27 -36.33 -1.85
C ALA A 36 5.90 -36.83 -2.34
N PRO A 37 4.79 -36.47 -1.67
CA PRO A 37 3.47 -36.85 -2.14
C PRO A 37 3.24 -36.33 -3.56
N GLN A 38 2.37 -37.01 -4.30
CA GLN A 38 1.99 -36.56 -5.64
C GLN A 38 1.56 -35.09 -5.58
N PRO A 39 1.90 -34.28 -6.58
CA PRO A 39 1.45 -32.90 -6.64
C PRO A 39 -0.07 -32.85 -6.52
N PRO A 40 -0.63 -31.89 -5.80
CA PRO A 40 -2.08 -31.74 -5.73
C PRO A 40 -2.68 -31.58 -7.14
N LEU A 41 -3.87 -32.09 -7.35
CA LEU A 41 -4.59 -32.03 -8.63
C LEU A 41 -3.82 -32.66 -9.80
N ALA A 42 -3.26 -33.85 -9.57
CA ALA A 42 -2.43 -34.53 -10.56
C ALA A 42 -3.18 -34.88 -11.86
N ALA A 43 -4.51 -34.89 -11.85
CA ALA A 43 -5.33 -35.10 -13.05
C ALA A 43 -5.43 -33.83 -13.94
N TRP A 44 -5.06 -32.67 -13.42
CA TRP A 44 -5.19 -31.39 -14.13
C TRP A 44 -4.06 -31.20 -15.14
N ASN A 45 -4.39 -30.67 -16.30
CA ASN A 45 -3.41 -30.21 -17.27
C ASN A 45 -3.16 -28.71 -17.10
N TRP A 46 -1.93 -28.34 -16.76
CA TRP A 46 -1.57 -26.99 -16.46
C TRP A 46 -1.16 -26.20 -17.70
N TYR A 47 -1.30 -24.88 -17.66
CA TYR A 47 -0.93 -24.01 -18.77
C TYR A 47 0.58 -24.10 -19.03
N PRO A 48 1.01 -24.28 -20.29
CA PRO A 48 2.41 -24.42 -20.61
C PRO A 48 3.17 -23.11 -20.37
N ALA A 49 4.39 -23.23 -19.84
CA ALA A 49 5.30 -22.10 -19.74
C ALA A 49 5.78 -21.67 -21.15
N SER A 50 6.11 -20.39 -21.29
CA SER A 50 6.81 -19.88 -22.49
C SER A 50 8.17 -20.54 -22.63
N THR A 51 8.58 -20.78 -23.88
CA THR A 51 9.94 -21.21 -24.24
C THR A 51 10.67 -20.07 -24.95
N PRO A 52 11.99 -20.16 -25.15
CA PRO A 52 12.70 -19.15 -25.90
C PRO A 52 12.18 -18.94 -27.33
N GLU A 53 11.58 -20.00 -27.92
CA GLU A 53 11.10 -20.02 -29.30
C GLU A 53 9.62 -19.62 -29.42
N GLN A 54 8.84 -19.75 -28.33
CA GLN A 54 7.41 -19.54 -28.37
C GLN A 54 6.85 -19.00 -27.06
N SER A 55 6.25 -17.81 -27.13
CA SER A 55 5.46 -17.26 -26.03
C SER A 55 4.17 -18.06 -25.82
N SER A 56 3.84 -18.36 -24.57
CA SER A 56 2.52 -18.86 -24.18
C SER A 56 1.57 -17.75 -23.75
N GLY A 57 2.07 -16.52 -23.57
CA GLY A 57 1.26 -15.36 -23.23
C GLY A 57 2.07 -14.17 -22.77
N THR A 58 1.39 -13.03 -22.76
CA THR A 58 1.93 -11.75 -22.26
C THR A 58 1.09 -11.26 -21.10
N TYR A 59 1.78 -10.82 -20.05
CA TYR A 59 1.18 -10.18 -18.88
C TYR A 59 1.53 -8.71 -18.84
N SER A 60 0.54 -7.87 -18.65
CA SER A 60 0.73 -6.45 -18.39
C SER A 60 -0.04 -6.01 -17.17
N ALA A 61 0.57 -5.14 -16.35
CA ALA A 61 -0.06 -4.63 -15.16
C ALA A 61 0.02 -3.10 -15.11
N ARG A 62 -1.11 -2.50 -14.87
CA ARG A 62 -1.29 -1.07 -14.61
C ARG A 62 -2.32 -0.96 -13.50
N TYR A 63 -1.84 -0.91 -12.26
CA TYR A 63 -2.72 -0.91 -11.09
C TYR A 63 -3.88 0.08 -11.22
N PRO A 64 -5.15 -0.29 -10.93
CA PRO A 64 -5.60 -1.55 -10.34
C PRO A 64 -5.96 -2.64 -11.37
N CYS A 65 -5.55 -2.49 -12.62
CA CYS A 65 -5.84 -3.44 -13.69
C CYS A 65 -4.62 -4.31 -14.01
N SER A 66 -4.87 -5.56 -14.35
CA SER A 66 -3.89 -6.46 -14.95
C SER A 66 -4.51 -7.23 -16.10
N THR A 67 -3.78 -7.42 -17.18
CA THR A 67 -4.24 -8.12 -18.38
C THR A 67 -3.31 -9.26 -18.71
N PHE A 68 -3.85 -10.42 -18.99
CA PHE A 68 -3.14 -11.55 -19.54
C PHE A 68 -3.72 -11.92 -20.91
N HIS A 69 -2.87 -11.97 -21.93
CA HIS A 69 -3.18 -12.49 -23.25
C HIS A 69 -2.62 -13.90 -23.37
N TYR A 70 -3.47 -14.88 -23.61
CA TYR A 70 -3.10 -16.29 -23.77
C TYR A 70 -2.72 -16.53 -25.23
N GLU A 71 -1.51 -17.00 -25.49
CA GLU A 71 -0.95 -17.08 -26.83
C GLU A 71 -0.56 -18.52 -27.19
N ASN A 72 -0.75 -18.89 -28.46
CA ASN A 72 -0.22 -20.12 -29.07
C ASN A 72 -0.68 -21.45 -28.45
N VAL A 73 -1.62 -21.45 -27.53
CA VAL A 73 -2.15 -22.67 -26.88
C VAL A 73 -3.54 -23.01 -27.39
N PHE A 74 -4.42 -22.02 -27.48
CA PHE A 74 -5.77 -22.16 -27.97
C PHE A 74 -5.88 -21.67 -29.43
N ALA A 75 -6.88 -22.14 -30.18
CA ALA A 75 -7.25 -21.61 -31.49
C ALA A 75 -8.01 -20.30 -31.35
N ALA A 76 -8.80 -20.16 -30.29
CA ALA A 76 -9.42 -18.90 -29.92
C ALA A 76 -8.38 -17.87 -29.46
N GLN A 77 -8.61 -16.59 -29.76
CA GLN A 77 -7.94 -15.49 -29.08
C GLN A 77 -8.58 -15.30 -27.72
N VAL A 78 -7.78 -15.33 -26.66
CA VAL A 78 -8.24 -15.30 -25.27
C VAL A 78 -7.47 -14.28 -24.48
N SER A 79 -8.17 -13.42 -23.75
CA SER A 79 -7.55 -12.51 -22.78
C SER A 79 -8.43 -12.38 -21.54
N CYS A 80 -7.78 -12.06 -20.43
CA CYS A 80 -8.43 -11.73 -19.16
C CYS A 80 -7.89 -10.42 -18.62
N GLU A 81 -8.77 -9.46 -18.37
CA GLU A 81 -8.45 -8.26 -17.61
C GLU A 81 -9.06 -8.38 -16.22
N ALA A 82 -8.23 -8.30 -15.18
CA ALA A 82 -8.65 -8.34 -13.78
C ALA A 82 -8.50 -6.97 -13.13
N PHE A 83 -9.52 -6.53 -12.35
CA PHE A 83 -9.48 -5.25 -11.66
C PHE A 83 -10.45 -5.20 -10.46
N SER A 84 -10.24 -4.20 -9.59
CA SER A 84 -11.20 -3.75 -8.57
C SER A 84 -11.50 -2.27 -8.79
N PRO A 85 -12.64 -1.72 -8.31
CA PRO A 85 -13.06 -0.35 -8.57
C PRO A 85 -12.31 0.67 -7.71
N ILE A 86 -11.01 0.82 -7.94
CA ILE A 86 -10.16 1.82 -7.27
C ILE A 86 -10.31 3.15 -8.01
N LEU A 87 -11.11 4.04 -7.43
CA LEU A 87 -11.57 5.28 -8.04
C LEU A 87 -11.28 6.48 -7.14
N PRO A 88 -10.39 7.41 -7.55
CA PRO A 88 -10.09 8.61 -6.77
C PRO A 88 -11.35 9.39 -6.38
N GLY A 89 -11.43 9.80 -5.11
CA GLY A 89 -12.55 10.54 -4.55
C GLY A 89 -13.86 9.76 -4.42
N ASP A 90 -13.91 8.50 -4.84
CA ASP A 90 -15.09 7.64 -4.67
C ASP A 90 -14.89 6.70 -3.48
N TYR A 91 -15.20 7.19 -2.28
CA TYR A 91 -15.05 6.46 -1.02
C TYR A 91 -16.05 5.30 -0.86
N ARG A 92 -17.10 5.28 -1.71
CA ARG A 92 -18.08 4.21 -1.75
C ARG A 92 -17.52 3.00 -2.52
N ARG A 93 -17.26 3.18 -3.82
CA ARG A 93 -16.89 2.08 -4.71
C ARG A 93 -15.49 1.56 -4.44
N THR A 94 -14.55 2.44 -4.08
CA THR A 94 -13.19 2.05 -3.70
C THR A 94 -13.16 1.13 -2.46
N SER A 95 -14.21 1.11 -1.62
CA SER A 95 -14.30 0.21 -0.47
C SER A 95 -14.89 -1.17 -0.80
N TYR A 96 -15.35 -1.41 -2.02
CA TYR A 96 -16.07 -2.66 -2.35
C TYR A 96 -15.15 -3.88 -2.31
N PRO A 97 -15.53 -4.94 -1.58
CA PRO A 97 -14.78 -6.18 -1.50
C PRO A 97 -15.09 -7.08 -2.71
N VAL A 98 -14.53 -6.74 -3.87
CA VAL A 98 -14.85 -7.40 -5.13
C VAL A 98 -13.66 -7.40 -6.09
N ALA A 99 -13.48 -8.51 -6.83
CA ALA A 99 -12.60 -8.61 -7.98
C ALA A 99 -13.43 -8.97 -9.22
N VAL A 100 -13.21 -8.23 -10.29
CA VAL A 100 -13.82 -8.46 -11.61
C VAL A 100 -12.77 -9.04 -12.53
N PHE A 101 -13.12 -10.14 -13.21
CA PHE A 101 -12.32 -10.79 -14.25
C PHE A 101 -13.10 -10.69 -15.56
N HIS A 102 -12.70 -9.75 -16.38
CA HIS A 102 -13.31 -9.55 -17.71
C HIS A 102 -12.58 -10.41 -18.73
N TRP A 103 -13.22 -11.49 -19.13
CA TRP A 103 -12.74 -12.40 -20.15
C TRP A 103 -13.22 -11.98 -21.53
N SER A 104 -12.33 -12.01 -22.51
CA SER A 104 -12.63 -11.78 -23.91
C SER A 104 -12.21 -12.99 -24.75
N PHE A 105 -13.12 -13.49 -25.55
CA PHE A 105 -12.91 -14.62 -26.45
C PHE A 105 -13.27 -14.20 -27.88
N THR A 106 -12.42 -14.54 -28.85
CA THR A 106 -12.71 -14.33 -30.28
C THR A 106 -12.33 -15.59 -31.07
N ASN A 107 -13.18 -16.02 -31.93
CA ASN A 107 -12.87 -17.09 -32.87
C ASN A 107 -12.30 -16.54 -34.19
N PRO A 108 -10.97 -16.56 -34.40
CA PRO A 108 -10.35 -16.08 -35.64
C PRO A 108 -10.33 -17.16 -36.75
N THR A 109 -10.82 -18.39 -36.47
CA THR A 109 -10.74 -19.53 -37.39
C THR A 109 -11.90 -19.56 -38.38
N ALA A 110 -11.80 -20.41 -39.40
CA ALA A 110 -12.87 -20.64 -40.38
C ALA A 110 -13.92 -21.65 -39.93
N ALA A 111 -13.77 -22.28 -38.75
CA ALA A 111 -14.68 -23.27 -38.21
C ALA A 111 -15.22 -22.83 -36.84
N PRO A 112 -16.40 -23.28 -36.43
CA PRO A 112 -16.90 -22.98 -35.07
C PRO A 112 -16.00 -23.57 -33.99
N LEU A 113 -15.93 -22.90 -32.86
CA LEU A 113 -15.23 -23.34 -31.64
C LEU A 113 -16.22 -23.50 -30.49
N ASP A 114 -16.21 -24.65 -29.82
CA ASP A 114 -16.90 -24.85 -28.56
C ASP A 114 -15.91 -24.56 -27.42
N LEU A 115 -16.25 -23.61 -26.52
CA LEU A 115 -15.42 -23.11 -25.44
C LEU A 115 -16.13 -23.31 -24.11
N SER A 116 -15.36 -23.49 -23.03
CA SER A 116 -15.87 -23.44 -21.67
C SER A 116 -14.86 -22.86 -20.74
N LEU A 117 -15.24 -21.79 -20.04
CA LEU A 117 -14.44 -21.17 -18.98
C LEU A 117 -14.89 -21.72 -17.62
N LEU A 118 -13.94 -22.26 -16.86
CA LEU A 118 -14.12 -22.76 -15.50
C LEU A 118 -13.46 -21.79 -14.50
N LEU A 119 -14.15 -21.48 -13.42
CA LEU A 119 -13.56 -20.96 -12.18
C LEU A 119 -13.75 -22.00 -11.07
N SER A 120 -12.68 -22.37 -10.40
CA SER A 120 -12.69 -23.15 -9.16
C SER A 120 -12.15 -22.33 -8.01
N TRP A 121 -12.75 -22.46 -6.83
CA TRP A 121 -12.35 -21.70 -5.64
C TRP A 121 -12.61 -22.46 -4.35
N ARG A 122 -11.57 -22.50 -3.48
CA ARG A 122 -11.67 -23.17 -2.17
C ARG A 122 -12.41 -22.29 -1.17
N ASN A 123 -13.26 -22.93 -0.37
CA ASN A 123 -13.80 -22.26 0.81
C ASN A 123 -12.70 -22.12 1.88
N SER A 124 -12.20 -20.90 2.07
CA SER A 124 -11.14 -20.56 3.01
C SER A 124 -11.63 -19.64 4.14
N LEU A 125 -12.94 -19.62 4.39
CA LEU A 125 -13.51 -18.85 5.50
C LEU A 125 -12.94 -19.30 6.85
N GLY A 126 -12.56 -18.33 7.67
CA GLY A 126 -12.00 -18.58 9.00
C GLY A 126 -10.53 -19.01 9.04
N TRP A 127 -9.82 -19.02 7.90
CA TRP A 127 -8.40 -19.41 7.86
C TRP A 127 -7.45 -18.35 8.38
N PHE A 128 -7.84 -17.09 8.31
CA PHE A 128 -7.04 -15.95 8.73
C PHE A 128 -7.81 -15.12 9.74
N THR A 129 -7.16 -14.78 10.83
CA THR A 129 -7.68 -13.89 11.87
C THR A 129 -6.52 -13.19 12.59
N ASN A 130 -6.72 -11.90 12.91
CA ASN A 130 -5.80 -11.16 13.78
C ASN A 130 -6.07 -11.43 15.27
N THR A 131 -7.11 -12.19 15.61
CA THR A 131 -7.51 -12.46 17.00
C THR A 131 -6.91 -13.72 17.60
N ASP A 132 -5.99 -14.39 16.92
CA ASP A 132 -5.33 -15.56 17.48
C ASP A 132 -4.44 -15.12 18.66
N PRO A 133 -4.71 -15.58 19.90
CA PRO A 133 -3.88 -15.28 21.06
C PRO A 133 -2.42 -15.77 20.90
N ALA A 134 -2.19 -16.78 20.04
CA ALA A 134 -0.85 -17.23 19.70
C ALA A 134 -0.11 -16.26 18.78
N ALA A 135 -0.81 -15.34 18.15
CA ALA A 135 -0.25 -14.23 17.38
C ALA A 135 0.11 -13.01 18.25
N ALA A 136 -0.03 -13.11 19.59
CA ALA A 136 0.43 -12.06 20.48
C ALA A 136 1.93 -11.80 20.24
N VAL A 137 2.28 -10.53 20.06
CA VAL A 137 3.66 -10.14 19.88
C VAL A 137 4.43 -10.39 21.16
N HIS A 138 5.48 -11.14 21.02
CA HIS A 138 6.53 -11.24 22.03
C HIS A 138 7.67 -10.32 21.59
N PHE A 139 8.10 -9.43 22.46
CA PHE A 139 9.34 -8.71 22.25
C PHE A 139 10.49 -9.58 22.71
N ARG A 140 11.47 -9.77 21.82
CA ARG A 140 12.73 -10.42 22.19
C ARG A 140 13.48 -9.56 23.20
N ASP A 141 14.51 -10.14 23.83
CA ASP A 141 15.35 -9.40 24.79
C ASP A 141 16.05 -8.16 24.16
N ASP A 142 16.23 -8.16 22.85
CA ASP A 142 16.78 -7.07 22.06
C ASP A 142 15.74 -6.01 21.66
N GLY A 143 14.49 -6.13 22.11
CA GLY A 143 13.41 -5.20 21.80
C GLY A 143 12.77 -5.41 20.43
N SER A 144 13.28 -6.34 19.59
CA SER A 144 12.65 -6.65 18.30
C SER A 144 11.34 -7.39 18.49
N PRO A 145 10.29 -7.06 17.70
CA PRO A 145 9.03 -7.79 17.76
C PRO A 145 9.16 -9.18 17.12
N GLU A 146 8.58 -10.17 17.75
CA GLU A 146 8.42 -11.50 17.19
C GLU A 146 6.97 -11.71 16.79
N HIS A 147 6.69 -11.70 15.47
CA HIS A 147 5.36 -11.89 14.90
C HIS A 147 5.09 -13.38 14.69
N ASN A 148 4.21 -13.95 15.47
CA ASN A 148 3.74 -15.33 15.28
C ASN A 148 2.39 -15.31 14.53
N TYR A 149 2.39 -14.97 13.25
CA TYR A 149 1.23 -15.17 12.39
C TYR A 149 1.08 -16.67 12.08
N VAL A 150 0.19 -17.34 12.79
CA VAL A 150 -0.20 -18.70 12.44
C VAL A 150 -1.58 -18.67 11.79
N PRO A 151 -1.65 -18.71 10.44
CA PRO A 151 -2.94 -18.83 9.77
C PRO A 151 -3.63 -20.13 10.20
N ALA A 152 -4.92 -20.06 10.47
CA ALA A 152 -5.74 -21.20 10.87
C ALA A 152 -6.11 -22.10 9.66
N ILE A 153 -5.13 -22.38 8.80
CA ILE A 153 -5.31 -23.20 7.58
C ILE A 153 -5.84 -24.57 8.02
N GLY A 154 -6.93 -25.01 7.35
CA GLY A 154 -7.54 -26.29 7.64
C GLY A 154 -8.67 -26.26 8.68
N ARG A 155 -8.97 -25.13 9.29
CA ARG A 155 -10.21 -24.96 10.06
C ARG A 155 -11.40 -24.90 9.11
N THR A 156 -11.91 -26.05 8.71
CA THR A 156 -12.98 -26.19 7.71
C THR A 156 -14.32 -26.55 8.32
N ARG A 157 -14.38 -26.81 9.63
CA ARG A 157 -15.59 -27.19 10.32
C ARG A 157 -16.73 -26.21 10.09
N GLY A 158 -17.90 -26.74 9.71
CA GLY A 158 -19.10 -25.95 9.48
C GLY A 158 -19.13 -25.18 8.16
N GLN A 159 -18.04 -25.21 7.36
CA GLN A 159 -18.06 -24.63 6.01
C GLN A 159 -19.05 -25.39 5.12
N ARG A 160 -19.78 -24.64 4.28
CA ARG A 160 -20.64 -25.18 3.24
C ARG A 160 -20.63 -24.29 2.01
N ASN A 161 -20.92 -24.88 0.85
CA ASN A 161 -21.12 -24.14 -0.37
C ASN A 161 -22.52 -24.44 -0.89
N ARG A 162 -23.17 -23.48 -1.52
CA ARG A 162 -24.52 -23.67 -2.12
C ARG A 162 -24.67 -22.83 -3.37
N GLN A 163 -25.51 -23.28 -4.28
CA GLN A 163 -25.85 -22.49 -5.46
C GLN A 163 -26.68 -21.27 -5.10
N VAL A 164 -26.51 -20.18 -5.83
CA VAL A 164 -27.32 -18.97 -5.71
C VAL A 164 -27.81 -18.52 -7.08
N ASN A 165 -29.09 -18.10 -7.13
CA ASN A 165 -29.69 -17.40 -8.24
C ASN A 165 -30.26 -16.09 -7.70
N ALA A 166 -29.88 -14.99 -8.31
CA ALA A 166 -30.42 -13.66 -8.05
C ALA A 166 -30.73 -13.01 -9.41
N ALA A 167 -31.42 -11.87 -9.41
CA ALA A 167 -31.74 -11.17 -10.64
C ALA A 167 -30.45 -10.81 -11.40
N GLY A 168 -30.32 -11.34 -12.62
CA GLY A 168 -29.17 -11.14 -13.51
C GLY A 168 -27.89 -11.91 -13.14
N LEU A 169 -27.94 -12.83 -12.14
CA LEU A 169 -26.77 -13.51 -11.60
C LEU A 169 -27.02 -15.00 -11.40
N LYS A 170 -26.05 -15.83 -11.79
CA LYS A 170 -25.88 -17.22 -11.34
C LYS A 170 -24.53 -17.39 -10.67
N GLY A 171 -24.50 -18.12 -9.54
CA GLY A 171 -23.26 -18.27 -8.81
C GLY A 171 -23.26 -19.37 -7.78
N VAL A 172 -22.18 -19.42 -6.99
CA VAL A 172 -22.01 -20.27 -5.82
C VAL A 172 -21.57 -19.41 -4.64
N LEU A 173 -22.28 -19.54 -3.52
CA LEU A 173 -21.90 -18.97 -2.24
C LEU A 173 -21.07 -19.96 -1.44
N LEU A 174 -19.98 -19.46 -0.84
CA LEU A 174 -19.14 -20.17 0.10
C LEU A 174 -19.40 -19.53 1.47
N GLU A 175 -19.82 -20.35 2.44
CA GLU A 175 -20.27 -19.93 3.76
C GLU A 175 -19.54 -20.71 4.84
N GLY A 176 -19.51 -20.18 6.08
CA GLY A 176 -18.95 -20.81 7.26
C GLY A 176 -19.92 -20.84 8.44
N GLU A 177 -19.45 -21.32 9.57
CA GLU A 177 -20.14 -21.13 10.84
C GLU A 177 -20.13 -19.65 11.21
N ARG A 178 -21.16 -19.19 11.90
CA ARG A 178 -21.29 -17.81 12.35
C ARG A 178 -21.49 -17.76 13.84
N ALA A 179 -20.74 -16.90 14.52
CA ALA A 179 -20.94 -16.56 15.92
C ALA A 179 -21.90 -15.37 16.05
N GLU A 180 -22.47 -15.20 17.22
CA GLU A 180 -23.24 -14.03 17.60
C GLU A 180 -22.57 -13.32 18.79
N PRO A 181 -21.96 -12.15 18.58
CA PRO A 181 -21.81 -11.39 17.33
C PRO A 181 -20.80 -12.05 16.35
N LEU A 182 -20.94 -11.70 15.06
CA LEU A 182 -20.10 -12.23 13.99
C LEU A 182 -18.60 -12.03 14.29
N ALA A 183 -17.80 -13.07 14.16
CA ALA A 183 -16.35 -13.01 14.41
C ALA A 183 -15.57 -12.62 13.12
N GLU A 184 -14.31 -12.22 13.27
CA GLU A 184 -13.41 -11.99 12.15
C GLU A 184 -13.26 -13.25 11.30
N GLY A 185 -13.16 -13.07 9.98
CA GLY A 185 -13.06 -14.17 9.01
C GLY A 185 -14.37 -14.91 8.75
N GLN A 186 -15.45 -14.57 9.44
CA GLN A 186 -16.78 -15.10 9.21
C GLN A 186 -17.58 -14.23 8.25
N GLY A 187 -18.37 -14.88 7.39
CA GLY A 187 -19.16 -14.21 6.37
C GLY A 187 -19.38 -15.09 5.16
N GLN A 188 -19.29 -14.53 3.97
CA GLN A 188 -19.52 -15.21 2.69
C GLN A 188 -18.49 -14.80 1.63
N TRP A 189 -18.25 -15.74 0.68
CA TRP A 189 -17.74 -15.44 -0.65
C TRP A 189 -18.81 -15.75 -1.68
N CYS A 190 -18.79 -15.07 -2.83
CA CYS A 190 -19.63 -15.37 -3.97
C CYS A 190 -18.79 -15.46 -5.24
N LEU A 191 -18.87 -16.58 -5.94
CA LEU A 191 -18.39 -16.75 -7.31
C LEU A 191 -19.59 -16.52 -8.22
N ALA A 192 -19.52 -15.58 -9.15
CA ALA A 192 -20.68 -15.16 -9.92
C ALA A 192 -20.37 -14.87 -11.39
N VAL A 193 -21.36 -15.16 -12.24
CA VAL A 193 -21.41 -14.73 -13.64
C VAL A 193 -22.81 -14.16 -13.93
N PRO A 194 -22.99 -13.35 -14.97
CA PRO A 194 -24.32 -12.98 -15.43
C PRO A 194 -25.15 -14.24 -15.77
N ASP A 195 -26.44 -14.19 -15.59
CA ASP A 195 -27.32 -15.24 -16.07
C ASP A 195 -27.36 -15.28 -17.61
N GLU A 196 -27.94 -16.36 -18.18
CA GLU A 196 -27.99 -16.58 -19.64
C GLU A 196 -28.75 -15.46 -20.37
N ALA A 197 -29.76 -14.88 -19.72
CA ALA A 197 -30.54 -13.78 -20.29
C ALA A 197 -29.71 -12.50 -20.39
N SER A 198 -28.89 -12.23 -19.38
CA SER A 198 -28.04 -11.05 -19.31
C SER A 198 -26.85 -11.13 -20.27
N LEU A 199 -26.31 -12.33 -20.55
CA LEU A 199 -25.22 -12.53 -21.51
C LEU A 199 -25.65 -12.46 -22.98
N ALA A 200 -26.96 -12.61 -23.26
CA ALA A 200 -27.55 -12.51 -24.59
C ALA A 200 -26.81 -13.31 -25.69
N HIS A 201 -26.21 -14.44 -25.35
CA HIS A 201 -25.47 -15.32 -26.25
C HIS A 201 -26.24 -16.65 -26.42
N ALA A 202 -26.60 -17.01 -27.68
CA ALA A 202 -27.38 -18.21 -27.95
C ALA A 202 -26.60 -19.50 -27.65
N GLY A 203 -27.24 -20.43 -26.95
CA GLY A 203 -26.65 -21.75 -26.64
C GLY A 203 -25.60 -21.70 -25.49
N LEU A 204 -25.57 -20.64 -24.70
CA LEU A 204 -24.72 -20.56 -23.51
C LEU A 204 -25.31 -21.44 -22.40
N GLU A 205 -24.45 -22.19 -21.71
CA GLU A 205 -24.82 -23.06 -20.59
C GLU A 205 -23.96 -22.76 -19.37
N ILE A 206 -24.57 -22.61 -18.19
CA ILE A 206 -23.89 -22.36 -16.94
C ILE A 206 -24.00 -23.57 -16.03
N PHE A 207 -22.86 -24.18 -15.72
CA PHE A 207 -22.74 -25.32 -14.79
C PHE A 207 -22.23 -24.86 -13.45
N ARG A 208 -22.73 -25.42 -12.36
CA ARG A 208 -22.32 -25.10 -11.00
C ARG A 208 -22.16 -26.38 -10.20
N CYS A 209 -20.97 -26.49 -9.57
CA CYS A 209 -20.65 -27.54 -8.61
C CYS A 209 -20.41 -26.87 -7.25
N SER A 210 -21.37 -27.01 -6.33
CA SER A 210 -21.22 -26.38 -5.00
C SER A 210 -20.13 -27.06 -4.18
N ARG A 211 -19.79 -28.33 -4.46
CA ARG A 211 -18.79 -29.06 -3.68
C ARG A 211 -18.04 -30.09 -4.52
N TRP A 212 -16.72 -29.98 -4.49
CA TRP A 212 -15.79 -31.01 -4.93
C TRP A 212 -14.60 -31.09 -3.97
N ASN A 213 -13.83 -32.21 -3.96
CA ASN A 213 -12.75 -32.45 -3.01
C ASN A 213 -11.38 -32.02 -3.57
N PRO A 214 -10.81 -30.87 -3.15
CA PRO A 214 -9.51 -30.40 -3.65
C PRO A 214 -8.29 -31.14 -3.04
N ALA A 215 -8.49 -32.01 -2.06
CA ALA A 215 -7.42 -32.81 -1.47
C ALA A 215 -7.09 -34.08 -2.28
N GLY A 216 -7.93 -34.42 -3.28
CA GLY A 216 -7.70 -35.53 -4.20
C GLY A 216 -6.84 -35.13 -5.41
N ASP A 217 -6.83 -36.02 -6.43
CA ASP A 217 -6.16 -35.76 -7.70
C ASP A 217 -6.92 -34.75 -8.58
N GLY A 218 -8.14 -34.36 -8.21
CA GLY A 218 -9.01 -33.43 -8.95
C GLY A 218 -9.72 -34.02 -10.17
N ALA A 219 -9.62 -35.34 -10.41
CA ALA A 219 -10.23 -35.99 -11.57
C ALA A 219 -11.75 -35.86 -11.60
N GLU A 220 -12.40 -35.77 -10.42
CA GLU A 220 -13.87 -35.63 -10.34
C GLU A 220 -14.40 -34.37 -11.04
N LEU A 221 -13.65 -33.28 -10.99
CA LEU A 221 -13.97 -32.03 -11.68
C LEU A 221 -13.35 -31.98 -13.08
N TRP A 222 -12.08 -32.42 -13.20
CA TRP A 222 -11.28 -32.23 -14.40
C TRP A 222 -11.68 -33.18 -15.55
N THR A 223 -12.00 -34.44 -15.25
CA THR A 223 -12.30 -35.45 -16.33
C THR A 223 -13.47 -35.01 -17.20
N PRO A 224 -14.66 -34.66 -16.67
CA PRO A 224 -15.75 -34.16 -17.52
C PRO A 224 -15.39 -32.84 -18.19
N PHE A 225 -14.71 -31.92 -17.47
CA PHE A 225 -14.32 -30.64 -18.05
C PHE A 225 -13.38 -30.80 -19.25
N ALA A 226 -12.35 -31.63 -19.14
CA ALA A 226 -11.41 -31.88 -20.23
C ALA A 226 -12.03 -32.67 -21.41
N ARG A 227 -13.11 -33.40 -21.17
CA ARG A 227 -13.81 -34.17 -22.21
C ARG A 227 -14.70 -33.27 -23.07
N ASP A 228 -15.56 -32.45 -22.46
CA ASP A 228 -16.61 -31.71 -23.14
C ASP A 228 -16.92 -30.30 -22.55
N GLY A 229 -16.08 -29.80 -21.67
CA GLY A 229 -16.26 -28.49 -21.06
C GLY A 229 -17.35 -28.41 -19.98
N SER A 230 -17.99 -29.51 -19.62
CA SER A 230 -18.98 -29.58 -18.55
C SER A 230 -18.32 -29.88 -17.21
N ILE A 231 -19.01 -29.58 -16.12
CA ILE A 231 -18.64 -30.02 -14.78
C ILE A 231 -19.81 -30.71 -14.10
N PRO A 232 -19.58 -31.56 -13.09
CA PRO A 232 -20.67 -32.20 -12.36
C PRO A 232 -21.63 -31.16 -11.79
N ALA A 233 -22.88 -31.20 -12.16
CA ALA A 233 -23.92 -30.40 -11.56
C ALA A 233 -24.20 -30.94 -10.15
N SER A 234 -23.85 -30.15 -9.14
CA SER A 234 -24.01 -30.55 -7.74
C SER A 234 -24.49 -29.34 -6.90
N ASP A 235 -25.51 -29.56 -6.12
CA ASP A 235 -25.96 -28.64 -5.08
C ASP A 235 -25.86 -29.32 -3.71
N ASN A 236 -24.64 -29.75 -3.38
CA ASN A 236 -24.32 -30.43 -2.13
C ASN A 236 -23.90 -29.38 -1.08
N ASP A 237 -24.81 -28.99 -0.23
CA ASP A 237 -24.64 -28.00 0.83
C ASP A 237 -24.19 -28.62 2.17
N ARG A 238 -23.69 -29.87 2.16
CA ARG A 238 -23.18 -30.53 3.36
C ARG A 238 -22.12 -29.68 4.08
N ARG A 239 -22.24 -29.55 5.40
CA ARG A 239 -21.21 -28.88 6.20
C ARG A 239 -19.97 -29.75 6.32
N SER A 240 -18.82 -29.11 6.23
CA SER A 240 -17.50 -29.75 6.40
C SER A 240 -17.22 -30.09 7.86
N ALA A 241 -16.51 -31.19 8.08
CA ALA A 241 -15.76 -31.47 9.31
C ALA A 241 -14.41 -30.74 9.26
N ASP A 242 -13.63 -30.75 10.34
CA ASP A 242 -12.27 -30.27 10.34
C ASP A 242 -11.43 -31.07 9.34
N GLN A 243 -10.53 -30.40 8.63
CA GLN A 243 -9.71 -30.95 7.54
C GLN A 243 -10.51 -31.49 6.32
N ASP A 244 -11.83 -31.33 6.30
CA ASP A 244 -12.68 -31.69 5.16
C ASP A 244 -12.80 -30.50 4.21
N HIS A 245 -11.79 -30.27 3.41
CA HIS A 245 -11.73 -29.19 2.47
C HIS A 245 -12.82 -29.33 1.38
N ALA A 246 -13.41 -28.19 1.03
CA ALA A 246 -14.41 -28.12 -0.03
C ALA A 246 -14.12 -26.95 -0.96
N SER A 247 -14.03 -27.24 -2.24
CA SER A 247 -14.01 -26.22 -3.29
C SER A 247 -15.33 -26.18 -4.03
N ALA A 248 -15.69 -25.00 -4.53
CA ALA A 248 -16.80 -24.80 -5.45
C ALA A 248 -16.24 -24.61 -6.87
N ALA A 249 -17.08 -24.87 -7.86
CA ALA A 249 -16.73 -24.58 -9.24
C ALA A 249 -17.93 -24.04 -10.03
N LEU A 250 -17.63 -23.17 -10.98
CA LEU A 250 -18.58 -22.58 -11.92
C LEU A 250 -17.98 -22.64 -13.30
N ALA A 251 -18.73 -23.18 -14.31
CA ALA A 251 -18.27 -23.20 -15.68
C ALA A 251 -19.32 -22.59 -16.60
N VAL A 252 -18.85 -21.85 -17.61
CA VAL A 252 -19.69 -21.24 -18.65
C VAL A 252 -19.24 -21.81 -19.99
N ARG A 253 -20.11 -22.61 -20.63
CA ARG A 253 -19.89 -23.19 -21.95
C ARG A 253 -20.65 -22.40 -23.00
N PHE A 254 -20.01 -22.18 -24.14
CA PHE A 254 -20.56 -21.41 -25.26
C PHE A 254 -19.89 -21.81 -26.56
N ARG A 255 -20.54 -21.47 -27.67
CA ARG A 255 -20.04 -21.69 -29.02
C ARG A 255 -19.80 -20.37 -29.72
N LEU A 256 -18.65 -20.21 -30.38
CA LEU A 256 -18.33 -19.08 -31.24
C LEU A 256 -18.26 -19.52 -32.71
N GLU A 257 -19.12 -18.96 -33.54
CA GLU A 257 -19.01 -19.06 -34.98
C GLU A 257 -17.79 -18.31 -35.50
N PRO A 258 -17.28 -18.58 -36.71
CA PRO A 258 -16.17 -17.84 -37.31
C PRO A 258 -16.35 -16.31 -37.22
N GLY A 259 -15.35 -15.63 -36.67
CA GLY A 259 -15.36 -14.18 -36.46
C GLY A 259 -16.20 -13.67 -35.29
N GLN A 260 -16.91 -14.53 -34.56
CA GLN A 260 -17.65 -14.11 -33.37
C GLN A 260 -16.73 -13.88 -32.16
N SER A 261 -17.20 -12.99 -31.29
CA SER A 261 -16.58 -12.70 -30.01
C SER A 261 -17.60 -12.75 -28.85
N LEU A 262 -17.11 -13.07 -27.66
CA LEU A 262 -17.88 -13.02 -26.42
C LEU A 262 -17.06 -12.30 -25.34
N GLU A 263 -17.69 -11.39 -24.63
CA GLU A 263 -17.20 -10.80 -23.37
C GLU A 263 -17.93 -11.48 -22.21
N LEU A 264 -17.18 -11.99 -21.24
CA LEU A 264 -17.72 -12.70 -20.09
C LEU A 264 -17.10 -12.14 -18.80
N PRO A 265 -17.83 -11.29 -18.05
CA PRO A 265 -17.39 -10.89 -16.72
C PRO A 265 -17.62 -12.04 -15.74
N VAL A 266 -16.59 -12.36 -14.97
CA VAL A 266 -16.65 -13.25 -13.80
C VAL A 266 -16.31 -12.42 -12.58
N VAL A 267 -17.08 -12.57 -11.52
CA VAL A 267 -16.91 -11.79 -10.30
C VAL A 267 -16.64 -12.71 -9.12
N ILE A 268 -15.65 -12.35 -8.33
CA ILE A 268 -15.45 -12.87 -6.98
C ILE A 268 -15.71 -11.73 -6.01
N SER A 269 -16.68 -11.89 -5.13
CA SER A 269 -16.97 -10.94 -4.07
C SER A 269 -16.89 -11.60 -2.70
N TRP A 270 -16.63 -10.81 -1.68
CA TRP A 270 -16.59 -11.28 -0.30
C TRP A 270 -17.28 -10.31 0.65
N ASP A 271 -18.01 -10.85 1.63
CA ASP A 271 -18.60 -10.10 2.72
C ASP A 271 -18.06 -10.63 4.04
N LEU A 272 -16.94 -10.05 4.49
CA LEU A 272 -16.24 -10.34 5.74
C LEU A 272 -16.21 -9.06 6.58
N PRO A 273 -17.35 -8.69 7.23
CA PRO A 273 -17.58 -7.34 7.72
C PRO A 273 -16.71 -6.93 8.91
N VAL A 274 -16.18 -7.89 9.64
CA VAL A 274 -15.45 -7.66 10.89
C VAL A 274 -13.95 -7.72 10.68
N THR A 275 -13.24 -6.72 11.20
CA THR A 275 -11.82 -6.80 11.52
C THR A 275 -11.69 -6.81 13.05
N ALA A 276 -11.00 -7.80 13.58
CA ALA A 276 -10.70 -7.87 15.00
C ALA A 276 -9.18 -7.92 15.20
N PHE A 277 -8.71 -7.41 16.32
CA PHE A 277 -7.29 -7.34 16.65
C PHE A 277 -7.01 -8.25 17.85
N ALA A 278 -5.74 -8.63 18.04
CA ALA A 278 -5.33 -9.57 19.08
C ALA A 278 -5.78 -9.15 20.51
N SER A 279 -5.94 -7.85 20.74
CA SER A 279 -6.45 -7.31 22.00
C SER A 279 -7.96 -7.49 22.23
N GLY A 280 -8.70 -8.04 21.26
CA GLY A 280 -10.15 -8.14 21.27
C GLY A 280 -10.89 -6.89 20.76
N THR A 281 -10.17 -5.86 20.34
CA THR A 281 -10.77 -4.69 19.69
C THR A 281 -11.36 -5.08 18.34
N ARG A 282 -12.58 -4.61 18.03
CA ARG A 282 -13.30 -4.93 16.80
C ARG A 282 -13.71 -3.67 16.06
N SER A 283 -13.62 -3.72 14.75
CA SER A 283 -14.14 -2.69 13.84
C SER A 283 -14.95 -3.34 12.72
N LEU A 284 -15.95 -2.63 12.23
CA LEU A 284 -16.59 -2.97 10.95
C LEU A 284 -15.78 -2.36 9.80
N ARG A 285 -15.75 -3.04 8.67
CA ARG A 285 -15.08 -2.54 7.45
C ARG A 285 -15.93 -1.49 6.75
N ARG A 286 -15.29 -0.58 6.02
CA ARG A 286 -15.95 0.58 5.36
C ARG A 286 -17.15 0.20 4.49
N TYR A 287 -17.07 -0.85 3.69
CA TYR A 287 -18.17 -1.25 2.80
C TYR A 287 -19.46 -1.63 3.54
N THR A 288 -19.40 -1.91 4.85
CA THR A 288 -20.59 -2.24 5.64
C THR A 288 -21.54 -1.06 5.80
N ASP A 289 -21.08 0.16 5.62
CA ASP A 289 -21.95 1.34 5.57
C ASP A 289 -22.93 1.31 4.38
N ILE A 290 -22.64 0.47 3.39
CA ILE A 290 -23.37 0.37 2.13
C ILE A 290 -24.22 -0.90 2.09
N PHE A 291 -23.58 -2.03 2.40
CA PHE A 291 -24.21 -3.35 2.26
C PHE A 291 -24.71 -3.93 3.59
N GLY A 292 -24.40 -3.29 4.73
CA GLY A 292 -24.70 -3.83 6.07
C GLY A 292 -23.60 -4.76 6.60
N SER A 293 -23.75 -5.14 7.86
CA SER A 293 -22.73 -5.90 8.62
C SER A 293 -23.12 -7.34 8.94
N SER A 294 -24.13 -7.87 8.26
CA SER A 294 -24.63 -9.23 8.51
C SER A 294 -23.71 -10.35 8.03
N GLY A 295 -22.78 -10.06 7.09
CA GLY A 295 -21.89 -11.05 6.49
C GLY A 295 -22.58 -11.99 5.51
N ASP A 296 -23.72 -11.60 4.94
CA ASP A 296 -24.50 -12.39 3.98
C ASP A 296 -24.85 -11.63 2.69
N ASN A 297 -24.09 -10.57 2.39
CA ASN A 297 -24.30 -9.68 1.27
C ASN A 297 -23.42 -9.98 0.05
N ALA A 298 -22.60 -11.04 0.06
CA ALA A 298 -21.65 -11.30 -1.03
C ALA A 298 -22.34 -11.39 -2.40
N ALA A 299 -23.53 -11.99 -2.50
CA ALA A 299 -24.29 -12.03 -3.75
C ALA A 299 -24.80 -10.65 -4.20
N ALA A 300 -25.19 -9.77 -3.27
CA ALA A 300 -25.61 -8.40 -3.59
C ALA A 300 -24.43 -7.56 -4.11
N ILE A 301 -23.25 -7.71 -3.50
CA ILE A 301 -22.00 -7.08 -3.96
C ILE A 301 -21.64 -7.57 -5.38
N ALA A 302 -21.72 -8.89 -5.62
CA ALA A 302 -21.48 -9.46 -6.93
C ALA A 302 -22.47 -8.95 -8.00
N ALA A 303 -23.74 -8.81 -7.64
CA ALA A 303 -24.78 -8.32 -8.56
C ALA A 303 -24.52 -6.85 -8.97
N GLU A 304 -24.14 -5.98 -8.02
CA GLU A 304 -23.76 -4.60 -8.33
C GLU A 304 -22.50 -4.55 -9.22
N ALA A 305 -21.53 -5.43 -8.96
CA ALA A 305 -20.33 -5.51 -9.78
C ALA A 305 -20.65 -5.96 -11.22
N LEU A 306 -21.47 -6.99 -11.40
CA LEU A 306 -21.89 -7.45 -12.72
C LEU A 306 -22.70 -6.40 -13.50
N ALA A 307 -23.43 -5.53 -12.79
CA ALA A 307 -24.18 -4.44 -13.41
C ALA A 307 -23.30 -3.27 -13.85
N ASP A 308 -22.27 -2.95 -13.07
CA ASP A 308 -21.53 -1.68 -13.19
C ASP A 308 -20.06 -1.83 -13.63
N TRP A 309 -19.52 -3.03 -13.82
CA TRP A 309 -18.10 -3.25 -14.11
C TRP A 309 -17.55 -2.45 -15.30
N ARG A 310 -18.35 -2.27 -16.38
CA ARG A 310 -17.93 -1.46 -17.54
C ARG A 310 -17.72 0.01 -17.17
N ARG A 311 -18.65 0.56 -16.39
CA ARG A 311 -18.54 1.95 -15.90
C ARG A 311 -17.33 2.12 -14.99
N TRP A 312 -17.04 1.13 -14.14
CA TRP A 312 -15.87 1.16 -13.28
C TRP A 312 -14.59 1.12 -14.10
N ARG A 313 -14.55 0.26 -15.11
CA ARG A 313 -13.40 0.14 -16.00
C ARG A 313 -13.15 1.44 -16.78
N GLU A 314 -14.20 2.02 -17.34
CA GLU A 314 -14.13 3.32 -18.02
C GLU A 314 -13.68 4.44 -17.07
N ALA A 315 -14.18 4.45 -15.84
CA ALA A 315 -13.77 5.42 -14.84
C ALA A 315 -12.29 5.27 -14.45
N ILE A 316 -11.76 4.04 -14.37
CA ILE A 316 -10.34 3.76 -14.13
C ILE A 316 -9.51 4.35 -15.28
N ASP A 317 -9.86 4.10 -16.54
CA ASP A 317 -9.16 4.68 -17.68
C ASP A 317 -9.19 6.22 -17.66
N ALA A 318 -10.34 6.79 -17.32
CA ALA A 318 -10.52 8.23 -17.30
C ALA A 318 -9.60 8.92 -16.26
N TRP A 319 -9.49 8.37 -15.06
CA TRP A 319 -8.63 8.99 -14.05
C TRP A 319 -7.13 8.75 -14.31
N GLN A 320 -6.77 7.64 -14.95
CA GLN A 320 -5.37 7.32 -15.29
C GLN A 320 -4.86 8.08 -16.51
N LYS A 321 -5.76 8.53 -17.38
CA LYS A 321 -5.44 9.18 -18.64
C LYS A 321 -4.43 10.34 -18.51
N PRO A 322 -4.54 11.27 -17.55
CA PRO A 322 -3.58 12.35 -17.39
C PRO A 322 -2.15 11.87 -17.10
N VAL A 323 -1.98 10.70 -16.47
CA VAL A 323 -0.67 10.09 -16.20
C VAL A 323 -0.18 9.34 -17.43
N VAL A 324 -1.02 8.49 -18.02
CA VAL A 324 -0.65 7.62 -19.15
C VAL A 324 -0.27 8.42 -20.40
N GLU A 325 -0.97 9.51 -20.68
CA GLU A 325 -0.74 10.34 -21.87
C GLU A 325 0.33 11.43 -21.68
N ARG A 326 1.03 11.43 -20.53
CA ARG A 326 2.06 12.43 -20.22
C ARG A 326 3.37 12.14 -20.95
N ALA A 327 3.49 12.68 -22.16
CA ALA A 327 4.62 12.41 -23.06
C ALA A 327 5.98 12.98 -22.59
N ASP A 328 5.97 13.94 -21.67
CA ASP A 328 7.16 14.54 -21.05
C ASP A 328 7.73 13.73 -19.87
N LEU A 329 7.06 12.62 -19.50
CA LEU A 329 7.59 11.63 -18.56
C LEU A 329 7.96 10.32 -19.27
N PRO A 330 9.09 9.68 -18.95
CA PRO A 330 9.41 8.33 -19.40
C PRO A 330 8.31 7.32 -19.09
N ASP A 331 8.12 6.33 -19.97
CA ASP A 331 7.10 5.29 -19.83
C ASP A 331 7.20 4.56 -18.49
N ALA A 332 8.41 4.22 -18.06
CA ALA A 332 8.64 3.54 -16.79
C ALA A 332 8.16 4.36 -15.58
N LEU A 333 8.36 5.69 -15.62
CA LEU A 333 7.89 6.56 -14.51
C LEU A 333 6.37 6.72 -14.52
N ARG A 334 5.74 6.79 -15.70
CA ARG A 334 4.26 6.80 -15.82
C ARG A 334 3.66 5.51 -15.26
N MET A 335 4.28 4.37 -15.52
CA MET A 335 3.87 3.09 -14.97
C MET A 335 4.11 3.00 -13.46
N ALA A 336 5.25 3.48 -12.97
CA ALA A 336 5.55 3.49 -11.54
C ALA A 336 4.57 4.37 -10.75
N LEU A 337 4.21 5.56 -11.25
CA LEU A 337 3.17 6.42 -10.63
C LEU A 337 1.86 5.65 -10.38
N LEU A 338 1.44 4.80 -11.30
CA LEU A 338 0.22 4.01 -11.15
C LEU A 338 0.46 2.74 -10.33
N ASN A 339 1.57 2.05 -10.59
CA ASN A 339 1.81 0.74 -10.00
C ASN A 339 2.20 0.80 -8.52
N GLU A 340 2.89 1.86 -8.05
CA GLU A 340 3.20 2.01 -6.61
C GLU A 340 1.94 2.20 -5.74
N LEU A 341 0.79 2.55 -6.33
CA LEU A 341 -0.49 2.61 -5.61
C LEU A 341 -0.98 1.25 -5.10
N TYR A 342 -0.39 0.14 -5.57
CA TYR A 342 -0.75 -1.21 -5.12
C TYR A 342 -0.64 -1.34 -3.59
N ASP A 343 0.27 -0.61 -2.99
CA ASP A 343 0.54 -0.66 -1.56
C ASP A 343 -0.67 -0.23 -0.71
N LEU A 344 -1.49 0.71 -1.21
CA LEU A 344 -2.75 1.11 -0.58
C LEU A 344 -3.75 -0.05 -0.40
N ALA A 345 -3.60 -1.15 -1.12
CA ALA A 345 -4.52 -2.29 -1.08
C ALA A 345 -3.85 -3.63 -0.75
N SER A 346 -2.56 -3.79 -1.00
CA SER A 346 -1.85 -5.07 -0.84
C SER A 346 -1.14 -5.23 0.50
N GLY A 347 -0.76 -4.14 1.15
CA GLY A 347 0.03 -4.13 2.38
C GLY A 347 -0.77 -4.37 3.66
N GLY A 348 -2.06 -4.70 3.58
CA GLY A 348 -2.89 -4.88 4.76
C GLY A 348 -3.52 -3.58 5.25
N SER A 349 -4.03 -2.76 4.34
CA SER A 349 -4.75 -1.55 4.70
C SER A 349 -5.97 -1.84 5.57
N LEU A 350 -6.18 -1.01 6.57
CA LEU A 350 -7.38 -0.98 7.39
C LEU A 350 -8.24 0.21 7.00
N TRP A 351 -9.51 -0.04 6.72
CA TRP A 351 -10.48 1.03 6.52
C TRP A 351 -11.78 0.68 7.23
N SER A 352 -12.07 1.39 8.32
CA SER A 352 -13.25 1.13 9.15
C SER A 352 -14.52 1.78 8.61
N ALA A 353 -15.67 1.28 9.06
CA ALA A 353 -16.94 1.94 8.88
C ALA A 353 -16.95 3.34 9.51
N ALA A 354 -17.81 4.21 9.01
CA ALA A 354 -17.97 5.57 9.49
C ALA A 354 -18.49 5.61 10.92
N THR A 355 -18.06 6.62 11.66
CA THR A 355 -18.62 7.01 12.95
C THR A 355 -18.99 8.50 12.94
N PRO A 356 -19.73 9.01 13.92
CA PRO A 356 -19.97 10.45 14.03
C PRO A 356 -18.66 11.28 14.15
N GLN A 357 -17.62 10.70 14.73
CA GLN A 357 -16.31 11.33 14.90
C GLN A 357 -15.46 11.21 13.64
N ASP A 358 -15.58 10.09 12.92
CA ASP A 358 -14.79 9.76 11.74
C ASP A 358 -15.73 9.46 10.54
N PRO A 359 -16.24 10.47 9.84
CA PRO A 359 -17.29 10.30 8.81
C PRO A 359 -16.87 9.46 7.60
N VAL A 360 -15.57 9.38 7.33
CA VAL A 360 -15.00 8.51 6.28
C VAL A 360 -14.46 7.19 6.84
N GLY A 361 -14.59 6.96 8.16
CA GLY A 361 -13.96 5.87 8.88
C GLY A 361 -12.50 6.18 9.23
N ARG A 362 -11.88 5.35 10.08
CA ARG A 362 -10.44 5.34 10.30
C ARG A 362 -9.76 4.58 9.17
N PHE A 363 -8.61 5.06 8.77
CA PHE A 363 -7.82 4.47 7.70
C PHE A 363 -6.36 4.35 8.12
N GLY A 364 -5.68 3.32 7.63
CA GLY A 364 -4.26 3.16 7.82
C GLY A 364 -3.71 2.10 6.88
N VAL A 365 -2.47 2.31 6.44
CA VAL A 365 -1.68 1.38 5.64
C VAL A 365 -0.51 0.91 6.49
N LEU A 366 -0.18 -0.37 6.46
CA LEU A 366 1.03 -0.88 7.11
C LEU A 366 2.26 -0.25 6.44
N GLU A 367 3.28 0.04 7.23
CA GLU A 367 4.56 0.52 6.70
C GLU A 367 5.10 -0.45 5.67
N CYS A 368 5.10 -1.74 5.99
CA CYS A 368 5.32 -2.86 5.09
C CYS A 368 4.84 -4.16 5.77
N LEU A 369 5.04 -5.31 5.13
CA LEU A 369 4.69 -6.61 5.71
C LEU A 369 5.68 -7.07 6.78
N ASP A 370 6.94 -6.65 6.67
CA ASP A 370 8.00 -7.00 7.64
C ASP A 370 7.92 -6.12 8.89
N TYR A 371 7.48 -4.87 8.74
CA TYR A 371 7.24 -3.88 9.79
C TYR A 371 5.74 -3.58 9.85
N ALA A 372 4.99 -4.52 10.44
CA ALA A 372 3.53 -4.53 10.38
C ALA A 372 2.88 -3.56 11.39
N TRP A 373 3.17 -2.28 11.30
CA TRP A 373 2.49 -1.21 12.03
C TRP A 373 1.93 -0.15 11.08
N TYR A 374 0.87 0.53 11.53
CA TYR A 374 0.10 1.45 10.69
C TYR A 374 0.72 2.84 10.66
N GLU A 375 0.87 3.39 9.44
CA GLU A 375 1.10 4.82 9.18
C GLU A 375 2.35 5.38 9.91
N SER A 376 3.52 4.76 9.77
CA SER A 376 4.75 5.35 10.28
C SER A 376 4.91 6.78 9.76
N LEU A 377 4.98 7.76 10.67
CA LEU A 377 4.77 9.17 10.35
C LEU A 377 5.87 9.77 9.48
N ASP A 378 7.11 9.39 9.74
CA ASP A 378 8.29 9.74 8.96
C ASP A 378 8.27 9.11 7.57
N VAL A 379 7.79 7.88 7.46
CA VAL A 379 7.60 7.16 6.19
C VAL A 379 6.48 7.81 5.37
N ARG A 380 5.34 8.14 6.01
CA ARG A 380 4.24 8.78 5.32
C ARG A 380 4.52 10.26 4.96
N LEU A 381 5.50 10.91 5.59
CA LEU A 381 5.96 12.23 5.16
C LEU A 381 6.24 12.20 3.64
N TYR A 382 6.90 11.17 3.17
CA TYR A 382 7.19 10.92 1.75
C TYR A 382 6.04 10.19 1.04
N GLY A 383 5.52 9.10 1.61
CA GLY A 383 4.61 8.17 0.94
C GLY A 383 3.16 8.66 0.77
N SER A 384 2.70 9.63 1.56
CA SER A 384 1.28 10.00 1.56
C SER A 384 0.86 11.00 0.48
N PHE A 385 1.75 11.42 -0.44
CA PHE A 385 1.37 12.28 -1.58
C PHE A 385 0.29 11.66 -2.46
N ALA A 386 0.36 10.34 -2.67
CA ALA A 386 -0.66 9.61 -3.44
C ALA A 386 -2.04 9.67 -2.76
N LEU A 387 -2.08 9.39 -1.46
CA LEU A 387 -3.32 9.41 -0.67
C LEU A 387 -3.95 10.82 -0.67
N LEU A 388 -3.13 11.84 -0.43
CA LEU A 388 -3.55 13.24 -0.47
C LEU A 388 -4.12 13.63 -1.83
N GLN A 389 -3.49 13.22 -2.93
CA GLN A 389 -3.92 13.55 -4.29
C GLN A 389 -5.20 12.83 -4.70
N LEU A 390 -5.37 11.58 -4.28
CA LEU A 390 -6.42 10.70 -4.80
C LEU A 390 -7.59 10.52 -3.82
N TRP A 391 -7.31 10.47 -2.51
CA TRP A 391 -8.33 10.30 -1.44
C TRP A 391 -8.06 11.23 -0.26
N PRO A 392 -8.15 12.57 -0.44
CA PRO A 392 -7.73 13.55 0.57
C PRO A 392 -8.40 13.40 1.93
N GLU A 393 -9.65 12.90 1.98
CA GLU A 393 -10.33 12.74 3.26
C GLU A 393 -9.78 11.56 4.08
N LEU A 394 -9.15 10.55 3.43
CA LEU A 394 -8.43 9.49 4.14
C LEU A 394 -7.11 10.03 4.71
N ASP A 395 -6.37 10.85 3.97
CA ASP A 395 -5.16 11.52 4.46
C ASP A 395 -5.47 12.38 5.69
N LYS A 396 -6.55 13.19 5.64
CA LYS A 396 -7.02 13.98 6.79
C LYS A 396 -7.46 13.10 7.97
N ALA A 397 -8.09 11.94 7.72
CA ALA A 397 -8.51 11.03 8.79
C ALA A 397 -7.30 10.48 9.56
N VAL A 398 -6.25 10.05 8.85
CA VAL A 398 -4.98 9.61 9.47
C VAL A 398 -4.34 10.71 10.30
N LEU A 399 -4.27 11.94 9.79
CA LEU A 399 -3.69 13.07 10.53
C LEU A 399 -4.50 13.43 11.76
N ARG A 400 -5.84 13.29 11.75
CA ARG A 400 -6.67 13.43 12.95
C ARG A 400 -6.39 12.33 13.99
N ASP A 401 -6.08 11.09 13.54
CA ASP A 401 -5.68 10.03 14.47
C ASP A 401 -4.35 10.36 15.16
N PHE A 402 -3.36 10.89 14.45
CA PHE A 402 -2.14 11.42 15.06
C PHE A 402 -2.42 12.58 16.01
N ALA A 403 -3.29 13.51 15.63
CA ALA A 403 -3.68 14.63 16.50
C ALA A 403 -4.31 14.16 17.82
N ARG A 404 -5.10 13.07 17.79
CA ARG A 404 -5.65 12.43 19.00
C ARG A 404 -4.57 11.73 19.84
N ALA A 405 -3.58 11.13 19.20
CA ALA A 405 -2.52 10.37 19.86
C ALA A 405 -1.44 11.24 20.53
N ILE A 406 -1.13 12.42 20.00
CA ILE A 406 -0.06 13.29 20.53
C ILE A 406 -0.23 13.61 22.02
N PRO A 407 -1.40 14.05 22.52
CA PRO A 407 -1.57 14.34 23.95
C PRO A 407 -1.66 13.10 24.84
N ALA A 408 -1.85 11.91 24.27
CA ALA A 408 -1.99 10.68 25.02
C ALA A 408 -0.66 10.20 25.61
N ALA A 409 -0.72 9.40 26.68
CA ALA A 409 0.43 8.76 27.31
C ALA A 409 0.17 7.27 27.54
N ASP A 410 1.21 6.48 27.40
CA ASP A 410 1.28 5.07 27.81
C ASP A 410 2.60 4.85 28.56
N PRO A 411 2.56 4.79 29.91
CA PRO A 411 3.77 4.66 30.73
C PRO A 411 4.32 3.23 30.77
N THR A 412 3.73 2.27 30.05
CA THR A 412 4.20 0.89 30.03
C THR A 412 5.67 0.83 29.61
N PRO A 413 6.57 0.32 30.46
CA PRO A 413 7.98 0.24 30.12
C PRO A 413 8.23 -0.85 29.06
N ARG A 414 9.09 -0.54 28.09
CA ARG A 414 9.51 -1.48 27.06
C ARG A 414 11.03 -1.46 26.90
N PRO A 415 11.67 -2.62 26.66
CA PRO A 415 13.09 -2.65 26.31
C PRO A 415 13.30 -1.99 24.94
N ILE A 416 14.36 -1.21 24.82
CA ILE A 416 14.76 -0.53 23.59
C ILE A 416 15.88 -1.33 22.92
N GLY A 417 15.59 -1.91 21.77
CA GLY A 417 16.44 -2.87 21.07
C GLY A 417 17.78 -2.31 20.64
N TRP A 418 17.84 -1.08 20.16
CA TRP A 418 19.09 -0.46 19.71
C TRP A 418 20.19 -0.46 20.77
N TYR A 419 19.87 -0.16 22.04
CA TYR A 419 20.86 -0.17 23.12
C TYR A 419 21.40 -1.58 23.39
N PHE A 420 20.57 -2.61 23.20
CA PHE A 420 21.00 -4.00 23.31
C PHE A 420 22.00 -4.36 22.19
N THR A 421 21.72 -3.95 20.94
CA THR A 421 22.62 -4.19 19.79
C THR A 421 23.98 -3.48 19.96
N GLN A 422 24.01 -2.40 20.72
CA GLN A 422 25.25 -1.67 21.08
C GLN A 422 25.96 -2.26 22.30
N GLY A 423 25.54 -3.39 22.81
CA GLY A 423 26.14 -4.03 23.99
C GLY A 423 25.90 -3.27 25.32
N ARG A 424 24.93 -2.35 25.35
CA ARG A 424 24.60 -1.55 26.56
C ARG A 424 23.66 -2.29 27.53
N GLY A 425 23.25 -3.51 27.20
CA GLY A 425 22.29 -4.27 27.99
C GLY A 425 20.86 -3.77 27.86
N ARG A 426 20.00 -4.17 28.79
CA ARG A 426 18.58 -3.80 28.78
C ARG A 426 18.39 -2.36 29.24
N VAL A 427 17.97 -1.52 28.32
CA VAL A 427 17.52 -0.14 28.61
C VAL A 427 16.02 -0.11 28.36
N GLU A 428 15.24 0.45 29.27
CA GLU A 428 13.80 0.56 29.17
C GLU A 428 13.37 2.01 29.03
N ALA A 429 12.30 2.24 28.25
CA ALA A 429 11.63 3.53 28.12
C ALA A 429 10.09 3.34 28.16
N PRO A 430 9.33 4.37 28.54
CA PRO A 430 7.88 4.35 28.44
C PRO A 430 7.47 4.23 26.96
N ARG A 431 6.41 3.49 26.70
CA ARG A 431 5.88 3.34 25.33
C ARG A 431 5.57 4.68 24.67
N LYS A 432 4.89 5.57 25.40
CA LYS A 432 4.47 6.87 24.89
C LYS A 432 4.48 7.93 25.99
N VAL A 433 5.14 9.03 25.75
CA VAL A 433 5.13 10.21 26.59
C VAL A 433 4.08 11.20 26.07
N ALA A 434 3.33 11.84 26.98
CA ALA A 434 2.37 12.87 26.59
C ALA A 434 3.07 14.02 25.88
N GLY A 435 2.53 14.44 24.75
CA GLY A 435 3.10 15.50 23.91
C GLY A 435 4.09 15.02 22.86
N ALA A 436 4.78 13.89 23.05
CA ALA A 436 5.58 13.29 21.99
C ALA A 436 4.70 12.90 20.81
N THR A 437 5.13 13.16 19.60
CA THR A 437 4.46 12.67 18.40
C THR A 437 4.80 11.19 18.24
N PRO A 438 3.79 10.28 18.08
CA PRO A 438 4.10 8.88 17.91
C PRO A 438 4.71 8.62 16.54
N HIS A 439 5.57 7.58 16.47
CA HIS A 439 6.11 7.07 15.22
C HIS A 439 5.01 6.43 14.35
N ASP A 440 4.19 5.58 14.95
CA ASP A 440 3.15 4.82 14.27
C ASP A 440 1.83 4.81 15.06
N LEU A 441 0.74 4.45 14.38
CA LEU A 441 -0.60 4.32 14.97
C LEU A 441 -0.88 2.89 15.50
N GLY A 442 0.16 2.11 15.78
CA GLY A 442 0.04 0.76 16.36
C GLY A 442 -0.07 -0.34 15.31
N ALA A 443 -0.29 -1.57 15.74
CA ALA A 443 -0.19 -2.77 14.91
C ALA A 443 -1.41 -3.69 15.05
N PRO A 444 -1.67 -4.58 14.05
CA PRO A 444 -2.83 -5.48 14.04
C PRO A 444 -2.93 -6.43 15.22
N ASN A 445 -1.82 -6.77 15.85
CA ASN A 445 -1.76 -7.69 16.99
C ASN A 445 -1.97 -7.02 18.35
N GLU A 446 -2.23 -5.73 18.37
CA GLU A 446 -2.55 -4.95 19.58
C GLU A 446 -3.87 -4.19 19.43
N ARG A 447 -3.88 -2.92 19.83
CA ARG A 447 -5.00 -1.98 19.70
C ARG A 447 -4.58 -0.83 18.77
N PRO A 448 -4.58 -1.02 17.45
CA PRO A 448 -4.21 0.05 16.53
C PRO A 448 -5.07 1.30 16.77
N PHE A 449 -4.48 2.46 16.54
CA PHE A 449 -4.99 3.81 16.82
C PHE A 449 -5.12 4.18 18.32
N ASP A 450 -5.15 3.21 19.23
CA ASP A 450 -5.22 3.45 20.67
C ASP A 450 -3.88 3.17 21.37
N ALA A 451 -3.12 2.19 20.90
CA ALA A 451 -1.79 1.81 21.39
C ALA A 451 -0.75 2.13 20.30
N THR A 452 -0.28 3.36 20.29
CA THR A 452 0.71 3.89 19.32
C THR A 452 2.14 3.53 19.70
N ASN A 453 3.13 3.87 18.86
CA ASN A 453 4.53 3.51 19.04
C ASN A 453 4.71 1.99 19.19
N TYR A 454 4.31 1.22 18.18
CA TYR A 454 4.45 -0.22 18.22
C TYR A 454 5.92 -0.66 18.20
N THR A 455 6.75 -0.02 17.35
CA THR A 455 8.18 -0.31 17.35
C THR A 455 8.82 0.01 18.70
N ALA A 456 9.76 -0.85 19.12
CA ALA A 456 10.56 -0.65 20.31
C ALA A 456 12.06 -0.80 20.01
N TYR A 457 12.45 -0.83 18.74
CA TYR A 457 13.86 -0.84 18.37
C TYR A 457 14.55 0.46 18.81
N GLN A 458 13.93 1.63 18.60
CA GLN A 458 14.35 2.90 19.17
C GLN A 458 13.31 3.42 20.18
N ASP A 459 13.70 4.39 21.00
CA ASP A 459 12.76 5.18 21.81
C ASP A 459 12.19 6.32 20.96
N CYS A 460 11.04 6.08 20.33
CA CYS A 460 10.37 7.05 19.46
C CYS A 460 9.96 8.34 20.18
N ASN A 461 9.90 8.35 21.53
CA ASN A 461 9.66 9.58 22.29
C ASN A 461 10.81 10.59 22.17
N LEU A 462 11.97 10.14 21.74
CA LEU A 462 13.18 10.97 21.59
C LEU A 462 13.38 11.48 20.15
N TRP A 463 12.57 11.08 19.20
CA TRP A 463 12.76 11.43 17.79
C TRP A 463 12.58 12.93 17.51
N LYS A 464 13.43 13.47 16.62
CA LYS A 464 13.55 14.90 16.37
C LYS A 464 12.85 15.37 15.10
N ASP A 465 12.36 14.46 14.27
CA ASP A 465 11.63 14.74 13.03
C ASP A 465 10.11 14.65 13.21
N LEU A 466 9.58 13.65 13.94
CA LEU A 466 8.16 13.31 13.97
C LEU A 466 7.21 14.49 14.26
N ALA A 467 7.58 15.39 15.18
CA ALA A 467 6.73 16.56 15.48
C ALA A 467 6.67 17.53 14.30
N SER A 468 7.80 17.75 13.64
CA SER A 468 7.90 18.56 12.42
C SER A 468 7.15 17.93 11.27
N ASP A 469 7.28 16.61 11.12
CA ASP A 469 6.61 15.83 10.08
C ASP A 469 5.09 15.91 10.20
N PHE A 470 4.56 15.82 11.41
CA PHE A 470 3.14 15.99 11.67
C PHE A 470 2.64 17.37 11.23
N VAL A 471 3.31 18.44 11.68
CA VAL A 471 2.91 19.82 11.37
C VAL A 471 2.96 20.10 9.86
N LEU A 472 4.03 19.64 9.20
CA LEU A 472 4.19 19.80 7.74
C LEU A 472 3.13 19.02 6.97
N GLN A 473 2.79 17.81 7.38
CA GLN A 473 1.76 17.01 6.74
C GLN A 473 0.36 17.60 6.95
N VAL A 474 0.05 18.14 8.13
CA VAL A 474 -1.21 18.86 8.37
C VAL A 474 -1.31 20.07 7.45
N TRP A 475 -0.28 20.91 7.38
CA TRP A 475 -0.28 22.07 6.49
C TRP A 475 -0.34 21.67 5.01
N ARG A 476 0.39 20.63 4.61
CA ARG A 476 0.35 20.06 3.26
C ARG A 476 -1.06 19.60 2.89
N SER A 477 -1.71 18.82 3.76
CA SER A 477 -3.07 18.33 3.53
C SER A 477 -4.08 19.48 3.45
N PHE A 478 -3.93 20.52 4.27
CA PHE A 478 -4.76 21.72 4.19
C PHE A 478 -4.59 22.47 2.87
N ARG A 479 -3.34 22.67 2.43
CA ARG A 479 -3.01 23.49 1.26
C ARG A 479 -3.21 22.81 -0.08
N LEU A 480 -2.94 21.52 -0.16
CA LEU A 480 -2.83 20.78 -1.42
C LEU A 480 -3.97 19.79 -1.66
N ALA A 481 -4.90 19.62 -0.71
CA ALA A 481 -6.02 18.70 -0.93
C ALA A 481 -6.86 19.15 -2.15
N PRO A 482 -7.11 18.26 -3.12
CA PRO A 482 -7.96 18.59 -4.29
C PRO A 482 -9.40 18.97 -3.90
N SER A 483 -9.86 18.59 -2.72
CA SER A 483 -11.14 18.98 -2.15
C SER A 483 -11.19 20.45 -1.66
N GLY A 484 -10.05 21.14 -1.65
CA GLY A 484 -9.91 22.51 -1.18
C GLY A 484 -9.49 22.64 0.29
N GLU A 485 -9.27 23.87 0.72
CA GLU A 485 -8.84 24.20 2.09
C GLU A 485 -9.95 23.93 3.11
N ASP A 486 -9.67 23.04 4.07
CA ASP A 486 -10.61 22.63 5.12
C ASP A 486 -10.19 23.25 6.47
N LEU A 487 -10.75 24.41 6.78
CA LEU A 487 -10.46 25.13 8.03
C LEU A 487 -10.84 24.34 9.29
N ARG A 488 -11.86 23.47 9.19
CA ARG A 488 -12.23 22.62 10.32
C ARG A 488 -11.16 21.56 10.59
N PHE A 489 -10.65 20.92 9.55
CA PHE A 489 -9.52 20.00 9.67
C PHE A 489 -8.31 20.69 10.30
N LEU A 490 -7.99 21.90 9.83
CA LEU A 490 -6.88 22.69 10.37
C LEU A 490 -7.09 22.99 11.87
N ALA A 491 -8.30 23.41 12.26
CA ALA A 491 -8.66 23.67 13.66
C ALA A 491 -8.64 22.39 14.53
N ASP A 492 -9.06 21.25 13.99
CA ASP A 492 -9.02 19.95 14.69
C ASP A 492 -7.57 19.54 15.03
N CYS A 493 -6.60 19.84 14.15
CA CYS A 493 -5.19 19.45 14.32
C CYS A 493 -4.34 20.49 15.07
N TRP A 494 -4.77 21.75 15.13
CA TRP A 494 -3.98 22.85 15.71
C TRP A 494 -3.50 22.60 17.15
N PRO A 495 -4.35 22.18 18.11
CA PRO A 495 -3.89 21.96 19.49
C PRO A 495 -2.78 20.91 19.61
N ALA A 496 -2.85 19.89 18.77
CA ALA A 496 -1.85 18.83 18.71
C ALA A 496 -0.54 19.36 18.08
N ALA A 497 -0.61 20.17 17.03
CA ALA A 497 0.56 20.80 16.41
C ALA A 497 1.32 21.68 17.43
N VAL A 498 0.60 22.50 18.17
CA VAL A 498 1.19 23.32 19.26
C VAL A 498 1.87 22.44 20.32
N THR A 499 1.20 21.37 20.74
CA THR A 499 1.72 20.45 21.75
C THR A 499 2.98 19.74 21.26
N ALA A 500 2.99 19.25 20.02
CA ALA A 500 4.12 18.56 19.40
C ALA A 500 5.36 19.46 19.28
N LEU A 501 5.18 20.69 18.80
CA LEU A 501 6.30 21.64 18.68
C LEU A 501 6.87 22.04 20.05
N ARG A 502 6.01 22.26 21.06
CA ARG A 502 6.48 22.52 22.44
C ARG A 502 7.21 21.32 23.05
N TYR A 503 6.79 20.11 22.70
CA TYR A 503 7.51 18.90 23.12
C TYR A 503 8.89 18.80 22.45
N LEU A 504 8.96 19.03 21.14
CA LEU A 504 10.24 18.98 20.41
C LEU A 504 11.21 20.07 20.87
N LYS A 505 10.73 21.28 21.20
CA LYS A 505 11.59 22.39 21.73
C LYS A 505 12.32 22.00 23.00
N GLN A 506 11.86 21.03 23.80
CA GLN A 506 12.55 20.59 25.02
C GLN A 506 13.93 19.96 24.75
N PHE A 507 14.19 19.53 23.50
CA PHE A 507 15.47 18.98 23.08
C PHE A 507 16.47 20.06 22.59
N ASP A 508 16.11 21.29 22.57
CA ASP A 508 17.05 22.42 22.40
C ASP A 508 17.75 22.68 23.75
N ALA A 509 18.86 21.99 23.95
CA ALA A 509 19.54 21.95 25.26
C ALA A 509 20.38 23.20 25.56
N ASN A 510 20.81 23.90 24.52
CA ASN A 510 21.70 25.07 24.60
C ASN A 510 20.97 26.40 24.31
N ASP A 511 19.64 26.34 24.08
CA ASP A 511 18.78 27.47 23.77
C ASP A 511 19.21 28.25 22.50
N ASP A 512 19.71 27.52 21.50
CA ASP A 512 20.05 28.08 20.19
C ASP A 512 18.87 28.11 19.19
N GLY A 513 17.71 27.62 19.62
CA GLY A 513 16.48 27.59 18.86
C GLY A 513 16.27 26.30 18.06
N LEU A 514 17.21 25.37 18.07
CA LEU A 514 17.20 24.14 17.26
C LEU A 514 17.20 22.88 18.15
N PRO A 515 16.41 21.85 17.86
CA PRO A 515 16.48 20.60 18.60
C PRO A 515 17.79 19.85 18.34
N ASP A 516 18.40 19.32 19.41
CA ASP A 516 19.62 18.52 19.36
C ASP A 516 19.33 17.04 19.25
N ASN A 517 19.99 16.35 18.30
CA ASN A 517 20.04 14.90 18.25
C ASN A 517 20.95 14.34 19.37
N GLY A 518 20.56 13.20 19.93
CA GLY A 518 21.17 12.67 21.15
C GLY A 518 22.29 11.65 20.96
N GLY A 519 22.77 11.42 19.74
CA GLY A 519 23.79 10.40 19.45
C GLY A 519 23.25 8.98 19.44
N ALA A 520 21.92 8.80 19.54
CA ALA A 520 21.19 7.58 19.20
C ALA A 520 20.41 7.84 17.90
N PRO A 521 20.00 6.79 17.15
CA PRO A 521 19.07 6.98 16.03
C PRO A 521 17.75 7.54 16.57
N ASP A 522 17.48 8.78 16.29
CA ASP A 522 16.32 9.53 16.77
C ASP A 522 15.64 10.34 15.65
N GLN A 523 15.64 9.77 14.46
CA GLN A 523 15.01 10.27 13.23
C GLN A 523 14.91 9.12 12.19
N THR A 524 14.30 9.38 11.02
CA THR A 524 13.99 8.38 9.97
C THR A 524 15.19 7.53 9.49
N PHE A 525 16.43 7.98 9.65
CA PHE A 525 17.64 7.22 9.27
C PHE A 525 18.13 6.36 10.46
N ASP A 526 17.43 5.29 10.74
CA ASP A 526 17.43 4.41 11.93
C ASP A 526 18.78 4.02 12.53
N ASP A 527 19.84 3.93 11.74
CA ASP A 527 21.17 3.56 12.19
C ASP A 527 22.17 4.73 12.14
N TRP A 528 21.70 5.95 11.89
CA TRP A 528 22.55 7.13 11.86
C TRP A 528 22.50 7.92 13.18
N PRO A 529 23.48 7.76 14.07
CA PRO A 529 23.50 8.43 15.37
C PRO A 529 23.97 9.87 15.23
N LEU A 530 23.06 10.77 14.84
CA LEU A 530 23.33 12.21 14.71
C LEU A 530 23.56 12.85 16.08
N GLN A 531 24.40 13.90 16.15
CA GLN A 531 24.77 14.57 17.39
C GLN A 531 24.66 16.09 17.29
N GLY A 532 24.02 16.70 18.28
CA GLY A 532 23.71 18.12 18.26
C GLY A 532 22.72 18.48 17.15
N VAL A 533 22.75 19.70 16.67
CA VAL A 533 21.89 20.14 15.57
C VAL A 533 22.23 19.38 14.28
N SER A 534 21.24 18.74 13.66
CA SER A 534 21.41 18.07 12.36
C SER A 534 20.76 18.84 11.22
N ALA A 535 21.30 18.67 10.01
CA ALA A 535 20.75 19.33 8.82
C ALA A 535 19.32 18.86 8.52
N TYR A 536 19.07 17.55 8.62
CA TYR A 536 17.76 16.94 8.35
C TYR A 536 16.70 17.43 9.34
N CYS A 537 16.89 17.19 10.65
CA CYS A 537 15.91 17.57 11.66
C CYS A 537 15.78 19.09 11.82
N GLY A 538 16.90 19.83 11.74
CA GLY A 538 16.89 21.29 11.85
C GLY A 538 16.15 21.99 10.69
N ALA A 539 16.32 21.47 9.45
CA ALA A 539 15.57 21.98 8.31
C ALA A 539 14.05 21.70 8.43
N LEU A 540 13.68 20.49 8.86
CA LEU A 540 12.28 20.13 9.12
C LEU A 540 11.66 20.99 10.22
N TRP A 541 12.39 21.24 11.32
CA TRP A 541 11.96 22.12 12.41
C TRP A 541 11.65 23.53 11.93
N ILE A 542 12.57 24.17 11.19
CA ILE A 542 12.36 25.52 10.65
C ILE A 542 11.13 25.56 9.73
N ALA A 543 10.99 24.58 8.83
CA ALA A 543 9.84 24.48 7.95
C ALA A 543 8.53 24.27 8.72
N ALA A 544 8.54 23.48 9.80
CA ALA A 544 7.38 23.24 10.65
C ALA A 544 6.98 24.49 11.44
N LEU A 545 7.93 25.30 11.92
CA LEU A 545 7.62 26.59 12.55
C LEU A 545 6.97 27.57 11.57
N GLU A 546 7.47 27.66 10.33
CA GLU A 546 6.83 28.48 9.27
C GLU A 546 5.40 27.97 8.98
N ALA A 547 5.21 26.65 8.89
CA ALA A 547 3.89 26.05 8.69
C ALA A 547 2.95 26.37 9.87
N ALA A 548 3.42 26.24 11.11
CA ALA A 548 2.63 26.54 12.30
C ALA A 548 2.22 28.02 12.38
N LEU A 549 3.12 28.93 12.03
CA LEU A 549 2.80 30.36 11.93
C LEU A 549 1.72 30.62 10.87
N ALA A 550 1.85 29.99 9.71
CA ALA A 550 0.84 30.09 8.64
C ALA A 550 -0.51 29.49 9.06
N MET A 551 -0.51 28.33 9.75
CA MET A 551 -1.72 27.73 10.33
C MET A 551 -2.39 28.68 11.33
N GLY A 552 -1.64 29.21 12.29
CA GLY A 552 -2.16 30.14 13.31
C GLY A 552 -2.75 31.40 12.69
N GLN A 553 -2.10 31.99 11.69
CA GLN A 553 -2.62 33.16 10.94
C GLN A 553 -3.94 32.86 10.23
N ARG A 554 -4.03 31.68 9.56
CA ARG A 554 -5.28 31.29 8.87
C ARG A 554 -6.43 31.06 9.85
N LEU A 555 -6.17 30.39 10.97
CA LEU A 555 -7.18 30.15 12.01
C LEU A 555 -7.64 31.45 12.66
N GLN A 556 -6.74 32.40 12.88
CA GLN A 556 -7.10 33.72 13.43
C GLN A 556 -7.93 34.52 12.43
N LEU A 557 -7.52 34.61 11.17
CA LEU A 557 -8.18 35.41 10.14
C LEU A 557 -9.54 34.86 9.77
N ASP A 558 -9.65 33.54 9.57
CA ASP A 558 -10.84 32.93 8.96
C ASP A 558 -11.83 32.38 9.99
N LEU A 559 -11.38 32.02 11.19
CA LEU A 559 -12.23 31.49 12.28
C LEU A 559 -12.26 32.37 13.53
N GLY A 560 -11.44 33.42 13.60
CA GLY A 560 -11.35 34.29 14.77
C GLY A 560 -10.72 33.62 16.01
N LEU A 561 -9.98 32.51 15.81
CA LEU A 561 -9.30 31.82 16.91
C LEU A 561 -8.09 32.64 17.37
N ASP A 562 -7.98 32.95 18.67
CA ASP A 562 -6.81 33.67 19.20
C ASP A 562 -5.60 32.74 19.26
N THR A 563 -4.67 32.93 18.35
CA THR A 563 -3.39 32.21 18.24
C THR A 563 -2.18 33.13 18.48
N SER A 564 -2.43 34.32 19.03
CA SER A 564 -1.40 35.36 19.17
C SER A 564 -0.24 34.98 20.10
N THR A 565 -0.48 34.13 21.08
CA THR A 565 0.55 33.62 22.00
C THR A 565 1.48 32.66 21.27
N GLU A 566 0.95 31.70 20.57
CA GLU A 566 1.71 30.71 19.80
C GLU A 566 2.48 31.37 18.64
N GLN A 567 1.89 32.35 17.96
CA GLN A 567 2.58 33.08 16.90
C GLN A 567 3.81 33.86 17.44
N ARG A 568 3.73 34.44 18.60
CA ARG A 568 4.91 35.11 19.21
C ARG A 568 5.97 34.11 19.65
N GLU A 569 5.55 33.03 20.28
CA GLU A 569 6.43 31.94 20.75
C GLU A 569 7.19 31.32 19.58
N PHE A 570 6.49 30.86 18.59
CA PHE A 570 7.06 30.18 17.40
C PHE A 570 7.88 31.16 16.54
N GLY A 571 7.46 32.44 16.45
CA GLY A 571 8.21 33.46 15.75
C GLY A 571 9.58 33.73 16.42
N GLY A 572 9.65 33.73 17.75
CA GLY A 572 10.90 33.85 18.48
C GLY A 572 11.85 32.66 18.27
N TRP A 573 11.30 31.42 18.32
CA TRP A 573 12.11 30.23 18.04
C TRP A 573 12.61 30.21 16.58
N LEU A 574 11.78 30.58 15.64
CA LEU A 574 12.12 30.63 14.21
C LEU A 574 13.28 31.61 13.92
N GLU A 575 13.26 32.79 14.53
CA GLU A 575 14.32 33.78 14.36
C GLU A 575 15.68 33.25 14.84
N GLN A 576 15.71 32.62 16.02
CA GLN A 576 16.92 31.98 16.56
C GLN A 576 17.36 30.81 15.66
N SER A 577 16.43 29.90 15.30
CA SER A 577 16.72 28.75 14.49
C SER A 577 17.37 29.11 13.15
N ARG A 578 16.81 30.10 12.43
CA ARG A 578 17.35 30.54 11.13
C ARG A 578 18.75 31.09 11.23
N THR A 579 19.03 31.86 12.31
CA THR A 579 20.34 32.43 12.53
C THR A 579 21.39 31.36 12.78
N ASN A 580 21.06 30.37 13.62
CA ASN A 580 22.01 29.38 14.09
C ASN A 580 22.18 28.22 13.14
N PHE A 581 21.15 27.81 12.39
CA PHE A 581 21.19 26.70 11.42
C PHE A 581 22.34 26.89 10.41
N ASP A 582 22.38 28.04 9.76
CA ASP A 582 23.43 28.36 8.79
C ASP A 582 24.81 28.47 9.43
N ALA A 583 24.89 29.07 10.63
CA ALA A 583 26.15 29.25 11.33
C ALA A 583 26.80 27.93 11.78
N LEU A 584 25.98 26.97 12.21
CA LEU A 584 26.44 25.68 12.71
C LEU A 584 26.76 24.68 11.59
N LEU A 585 25.95 24.65 10.54
CA LEU A 585 25.95 23.55 9.59
C LEU A 585 26.51 23.90 8.22
N TRP A 586 26.45 25.15 7.75
CA TRP A 586 26.97 25.49 6.42
C TRP A 586 28.50 25.44 6.38
N ASN A 587 29.05 24.58 5.54
CA ASN A 587 30.52 24.43 5.40
C ASN A 587 31.15 25.22 4.24
N GLY A 588 30.35 26.02 3.52
CA GLY A 588 30.77 26.77 2.34
C GLY A 588 30.32 26.14 1.01
N GLU A 589 29.87 24.87 1.00
CA GLU A 589 29.45 24.16 -0.18
C GLU A 589 28.14 23.37 0.01
N TYR A 590 27.99 22.71 1.16
CA TYR A 590 26.79 21.92 1.52
C TYR A 590 26.59 21.97 3.06
N TYR A 591 25.45 21.48 3.55
CA TYR A 591 25.20 21.39 5.00
C TYR A 591 25.81 20.12 5.56
N LYS A 592 26.63 20.26 6.62
CA LYS A 592 27.14 19.12 7.38
C LYS A 592 25.97 18.27 7.89
N ILE A 593 26.18 16.97 8.00
CA ILE A 593 25.14 16.06 8.49
C ILE A 593 24.63 16.46 9.88
N ASP A 594 25.57 16.84 10.77
CA ASP A 594 25.30 17.42 12.08
C ASP A 594 26.43 18.36 12.56
N ALA A 595 26.20 19.01 13.72
CA ALA A 595 27.12 20.01 14.24
C ALA A 595 28.30 19.39 15.02
N GLU A 596 28.14 18.20 15.62
CA GLU A 596 29.04 17.72 16.67
C GLU A 596 29.76 16.41 16.33
N SER A 597 29.22 15.53 15.49
CA SER A 597 29.86 14.23 15.18
C SER A 597 31.16 14.38 14.38
N GLY A 598 31.31 15.45 13.63
CA GLY A 598 32.42 15.65 12.72
C GLY A 598 32.45 14.67 11.53
N THR A 599 31.36 14.00 11.25
CA THR A 599 31.21 13.00 10.17
C THR A 599 31.28 13.70 8.80
N PRO A 600 32.31 13.40 7.95
CA PRO A 600 32.54 14.12 6.71
C PRO A 600 31.75 13.51 5.54
N VAL A 601 30.42 13.51 5.66
CA VAL A 601 29.51 12.89 4.68
C VAL A 601 28.60 13.96 4.07
N VAL A 602 28.38 13.88 2.77
CA VAL A 602 27.27 14.55 2.08
C VAL A 602 26.04 13.67 2.25
N MET A 603 25.09 14.11 3.07
CA MET A 603 23.82 13.41 3.26
C MET A 603 22.88 13.75 2.10
N ALA A 604 22.25 12.73 1.50
CA ALA A 604 21.38 12.94 0.34
C ALA A 604 20.18 13.83 0.65
N ASP A 605 19.52 13.62 1.79
CA ASP A 605 18.28 14.31 2.15
C ASP A 605 18.47 15.40 3.21
N GLN A 606 19.63 16.04 3.24
CA GLN A 606 20.02 17.07 4.22
C GLN A 606 19.04 18.26 4.28
N LEU A 607 18.29 18.52 3.23
CA LEU A 607 17.41 19.68 3.10
C LEU A 607 15.93 19.29 2.83
N CYS A 608 15.46 18.17 3.36
CA CYS A 608 14.06 17.76 3.26
C CYS A 608 13.09 18.86 3.71
N GLY A 609 13.40 19.56 4.81
CA GLY A 609 12.58 20.68 5.30
C GLY A 609 12.50 21.84 4.30
N ASP A 610 13.58 22.19 3.59
CA ASP A 610 13.55 23.25 2.56
C ASP A 610 12.70 22.85 1.34
N PHE A 611 12.76 21.56 0.94
CA PHE A 611 11.84 21.02 -0.05
C PHE A 611 10.38 21.26 0.34
N TYR A 612 10.00 20.89 1.56
CA TYR A 612 8.64 21.10 2.05
C TYR A 612 8.24 22.57 2.14
N ALA A 613 9.12 23.43 2.65
CA ALA A 613 8.84 24.85 2.73
C ALA A 613 8.53 25.43 1.34
N ARG A 614 9.38 25.16 0.35
CA ARG A 614 9.19 25.63 -1.02
C ARG A 614 7.96 25.04 -1.69
N LEU A 615 7.73 23.73 -1.55
CA LEU A 615 6.57 23.05 -2.11
C LEU A 615 5.26 23.64 -1.61
N LEU A 616 5.22 24.03 -0.33
CA LEU A 616 4.02 24.54 0.36
C LEU A 616 3.87 26.06 0.29
N GLY A 617 4.77 26.74 -0.44
CA GLY A 617 4.75 28.19 -0.59
C GLY A 617 5.07 28.94 0.71
N LEU A 618 5.79 28.29 1.63
CA LEU A 618 6.33 28.92 2.85
C LEU A 618 7.68 29.61 2.54
N PRO A 619 8.15 30.52 3.42
CA PRO A 619 9.50 31.05 3.32
C PRO A 619 10.52 29.90 3.30
N PRO A 620 11.47 29.89 2.33
CA PRO A 620 12.48 28.85 2.24
C PRO A 620 13.32 28.74 3.53
N VAL A 621 13.75 27.53 3.88
CA VAL A 621 14.63 27.31 5.04
C VAL A 621 16.00 27.93 4.80
N VAL A 622 16.53 27.75 3.60
CA VAL A 622 17.85 28.24 3.20
C VAL A 622 17.78 29.08 1.92
N ALA A 623 18.78 29.92 1.69
CA ALA A 623 18.92 30.67 0.45
C ALA A 623 19.02 29.72 -0.76
N GLU A 624 18.44 30.11 -1.90
CA GLU A 624 18.38 29.25 -3.09
C GLU A 624 19.75 28.84 -3.60
N GLU A 625 20.73 29.73 -3.53
CA GLU A 625 22.12 29.47 -3.92
C GLU A 625 22.74 28.35 -3.09
N ARG A 626 22.45 28.32 -1.76
CA ARG A 626 22.92 27.25 -0.86
C ARG A 626 22.19 25.95 -1.11
N ALA A 627 20.88 26.01 -1.34
CA ALA A 627 20.09 24.84 -1.73
C ALA A 627 20.65 24.20 -3.00
N ARG A 628 20.89 24.98 -4.06
CA ARG A 628 21.47 24.51 -5.29
C ARG A 628 22.90 23.96 -5.13
N SER A 629 23.73 24.63 -4.32
CA SER A 629 25.07 24.15 -4.02
C SER A 629 25.06 22.82 -3.29
N SER A 630 24.19 22.66 -2.28
CA SER A 630 24.02 21.39 -1.56
C SER A 630 23.53 20.26 -2.46
N LEU A 631 22.53 20.53 -3.30
CA LEU A 631 22.03 19.55 -4.26
C LEU A 631 23.09 19.18 -5.30
N GLN A 632 23.93 20.14 -5.74
CA GLN A 632 25.07 19.84 -6.62
C GLN A 632 26.07 18.89 -5.93
N ALA A 633 26.37 19.11 -4.66
CA ALA A 633 27.24 18.23 -3.89
C ALA A 633 26.63 16.81 -3.74
N VAL A 634 25.31 16.71 -3.49
CA VAL A 634 24.60 15.43 -3.46
C VAL A 634 24.65 14.74 -4.82
N LYS A 635 24.38 15.46 -5.91
CA LYS A 635 24.46 14.91 -7.27
C LYS A 635 25.84 14.34 -7.57
N GLU A 636 26.89 15.10 -7.32
CA GLU A 636 28.27 14.68 -7.63
C GLU A 636 28.73 13.52 -6.73
N ALA A 637 28.48 13.59 -5.43
CA ALA A 637 28.95 12.59 -4.48
C ALA A 637 28.06 11.34 -4.44
N CYS A 638 26.76 11.53 -4.21
CA CYS A 638 25.84 10.43 -3.86
C CYS A 638 25.10 9.83 -5.06
N PHE A 639 25.00 10.55 -6.19
CA PHE A 639 24.39 10.03 -7.42
C PHE A 639 25.45 9.63 -8.44
N GLU A 640 26.17 10.60 -9.01
CA GLU A 640 27.16 10.34 -10.06
C GLU A 640 28.39 9.57 -9.52
N GLY A 641 28.84 9.88 -8.30
CA GLY A 641 29.89 9.18 -7.59
C GLY A 641 29.51 7.75 -7.17
N PHE A 642 28.21 7.50 -6.98
CA PHE A 642 27.71 6.16 -6.63
C PHE A 642 27.36 5.37 -7.89
N HIS A 643 28.23 4.45 -8.28
CA HIS A 643 28.06 3.59 -9.45
C HIS A 643 27.70 4.31 -10.75
N GLY A 644 28.17 5.56 -10.91
CA GLY A 644 27.91 6.35 -12.13
C GLY A 644 26.45 6.75 -12.32
N GLY A 645 25.67 6.88 -11.25
CA GLY A 645 24.26 7.27 -11.28
C GLY A 645 23.29 6.19 -11.77
N GLN A 646 23.76 4.96 -11.97
CA GLN A 646 22.93 3.88 -12.54
C GLN A 646 21.96 3.25 -11.53
N LEU A 647 22.24 3.39 -10.25
CA LEU A 647 21.47 2.72 -9.18
C LEU A 647 20.54 3.65 -8.42
N GLY A 648 20.69 4.95 -8.54
CA GLY A 648 20.02 5.97 -7.72
C GLY A 648 21.02 6.66 -6.80
N VAL A 649 20.50 7.41 -5.82
CA VAL A 649 21.27 8.20 -4.86
C VAL A 649 21.49 7.39 -3.60
N ALA A 650 22.76 7.17 -3.21
CA ALA A 650 23.10 6.61 -1.91
C ALA A 650 22.76 7.62 -0.79
N ASN A 651 22.37 7.14 0.39
CA ASN A 651 21.98 8.03 1.50
C ASN A 651 23.10 8.96 1.96
N GLY A 652 24.38 8.54 1.86
CA GLY A 652 25.49 9.42 2.20
C GLY A 652 26.87 8.90 1.86
N LEU A 653 27.65 9.75 1.20
CA LEU A 653 29.03 9.46 0.82
C LEU A 653 29.92 10.66 1.20
N ARG A 654 31.23 10.43 1.22
CA ARG A 654 32.20 11.55 1.29
C ARG A 654 32.04 12.43 0.05
N ARG A 655 32.50 13.65 0.13
CA ARG A 655 32.39 14.61 -0.97
C ARG A 655 33.01 14.13 -2.29
N ASP A 656 34.00 13.25 -2.22
CA ASP A 656 34.66 12.61 -3.38
C ASP A 656 33.94 11.36 -3.91
N GLY A 657 32.75 11.04 -3.39
CA GLY A 657 31.99 9.87 -3.78
C GLY A 657 32.44 8.55 -3.13
N THR A 658 33.40 8.58 -2.22
CA THR A 658 33.85 7.37 -1.51
C THR A 658 33.01 7.11 -0.25
N PRO A 659 32.78 5.83 0.13
CA PRO A 659 32.09 5.50 1.36
C PRO A 659 32.91 5.88 2.61
N LEU A 660 32.23 6.32 3.67
CA LEU A 660 32.88 6.52 4.98
C LEU A 660 33.35 5.17 5.55
N ASP A 661 32.45 4.18 5.53
CA ASP A 661 32.72 2.79 5.83
C ASP A 661 32.26 1.93 4.63
N PRO A 662 33.16 1.22 3.94
CA PRO A 662 32.80 0.38 2.79
C PRO A 662 31.92 -0.83 3.18
N ASN A 663 31.81 -1.17 4.46
CA ASN A 663 30.94 -2.21 4.99
C ASN A 663 29.67 -1.64 5.65
N GLY A 664 29.49 -0.34 5.66
CA GLY A 664 28.29 0.32 6.17
C GLY A 664 27.06 -0.08 5.37
N THR A 665 25.91 -0.20 6.03
CA THR A 665 24.61 -0.51 5.39
C THR A 665 23.89 0.77 4.97
N HIS A 666 23.26 1.47 5.85
CA HIS A 666 22.38 2.60 5.58
C HIS A 666 22.99 3.72 4.72
N PRO A 667 24.25 4.14 4.91
CA PRO A 667 24.84 5.17 4.05
C PRO A 667 24.97 4.75 2.58
N LEU A 668 25.15 3.44 2.33
CA LEU A 668 25.37 2.86 0.99
C LEU A 668 24.10 2.30 0.34
N GLU A 669 22.96 2.42 1.00
CA GLU A 669 21.67 2.01 0.46
C GLU A 669 21.06 3.12 -0.40
N VAL A 670 20.34 2.71 -1.44
CA VAL A 670 19.39 3.53 -2.18
C VAL A 670 18.02 3.35 -1.56
N TRP A 671 17.55 4.33 -0.82
CA TRP A 671 16.20 4.32 -0.27
C TRP A 671 15.22 4.85 -1.30
N THR A 672 14.34 3.98 -1.77
CA THR A 672 13.50 4.24 -2.95
C THR A 672 12.64 5.49 -2.80
N GLY A 673 11.95 5.63 -1.67
CA GLY A 673 11.08 6.79 -1.42
C GLY A 673 11.85 8.09 -1.15
N ILE A 674 12.99 8.04 -0.46
CA ILE A 674 13.88 9.20 -0.27
C ILE A 674 14.36 9.72 -1.64
N ASN A 675 14.77 8.81 -2.53
CA ASN A 675 15.18 9.17 -3.88
C ASN A 675 14.08 9.88 -4.67
N PHE A 676 12.82 9.43 -4.56
CA PHE A 676 11.70 10.10 -5.22
C PHE A 676 11.40 11.48 -4.63
N GLY A 677 11.50 11.64 -3.30
CA GLY A 677 11.37 12.93 -2.63
C GLY A 677 12.47 13.90 -3.05
N LEU A 678 13.72 13.43 -3.06
CA LEU A 678 14.87 14.20 -3.52
C LEU A 678 14.75 14.60 -4.99
N ALA A 679 14.31 13.70 -5.87
CA ALA A 679 14.04 14.00 -7.26
C ALA A 679 12.97 15.10 -7.42
N ALA A 680 11.92 15.06 -6.60
CA ALA A 680 10.91 16.11 -6.57
C ALA A 680 11.52 17.47 -6.17
N TYR A 681 12.51 17.49 -5.30
CA TYR A 681 13.21 18.72 -4.91
C TYR A 681 14.09 19.28 -6.04
N TYR A 682 14.87 18.44 -6.74
CA TYR A 682 15.58 18.87 -7.96
C TYR A 682 14.62 19.47 -8.99
N ARG A 683 13.48 18.78 -9.20
CA ARG A 683 12.45 19.28 -10.12
C ARG A 683 11.87 20.62 -9.71
N LEU A 684 11.59 20.81 -8.42
CA LEU A 684 11.05 22.06 -7.87
C LEU A 684 11.99 23.24 -8.10
N LEU A 685 13.31 23.02 -8.01
CA LEU A 685 14.34 24.00 -8.30
C LEU A 685 14.71 24.09 -9.81
N GLY A 686 14.02 23.38 -10.70
CA GLY A 686 14.16 23.49 -12.15
C GLY A 686 15.15 22.54 -12.78
N ASP A 687 15.84 21.66 -12.03
CA ASP A 687 16.70 20.61 -12.58
C ASP A 687 15.89 19.35 -12.90
N THR A 688 15.16 19.41 -14.00
CA THR A 688 14.30 18.31 -14.46
C THR A 688 15.11 17.08 -14.89
N ASP A 689 16.26 17.28 -15.51
CA ASP A 689 17.07 16.19 -16.05
C ASP A 689 17.61 15.30 -14.93
N THR A 690 18.15 15.90 -13.86
CA THR A 690 18.62 15.16 -12.68
C THR A 690 17.44 14.46 -11.98
N ALA A 691 16.30 15.12 -11.82
CA ALA A 691 15.11 14.53 -11.22
C ALA A 691 14.65 13.26 -11.96
N LEU A 692 14.53 13.33 -13.29
CA LEU A 692 14.12 12.19 -14.12
C LEU A 692 15.18 11.09 -14.14
N ALA A 693 16.47 11.43 -14.12
CA ALA A 693 17.56 10.47 -14.09
C ALA A 693 17.53 9.65 -12.78
N ILE A 694 17.39 10.30 -11.61
CA ILE A 694 17.29 9.63 -10.30
C ILE A 694 16.09 8.67 -10.29
N CYS A 695 14.89 9.16 -10.64
CA CYS A 695 13.70 8.32 -10.65
C CYS A 695 13.83 7.15 -11.62
N SER A 696 14.38 7.37 -12.81
CA SER A 696 14.57 6.30 -13.81
C SER A 696 15.56 5.25 -13.33
N ALA A 697 16.62 5.64 -12.62
CA ALA A 697 17.59 4.71 -12.04
C ALA A 697 16.92 3.80 -10.98
N VAL A 698 16.16 4.39 -10.06
CA VAL A 698 15.45 3.63 -9.01
C VAL A 698 14.40 2.68 -9.60
N VAL A 699 13.55 3.18 -10.50
CA VAL A 699 12.52 2.35 -11.15
C VAL A 699 13.17 1.25 -12.00
N GLY A 700 14.29 1.55 -12.65
CA GLY A 700 15.10 0.58 -13.39
C GLY A 700 15.62 -0.56 -12.51
N GLN A 701 16.08 -0.28 -11.29
CA GLN A 701 16.48 -1.31 -10.33
C GLN A 701 15.29 -2.16 -9.87
N VAL A 702 14.17 -1.51 -9.48
CA VAL A 702 12.97 -2.21 -9.01
C VAL A 702 12.45 -3.15 -10.11
N TYR A 703 12.27 -2.67 -11.33
CA TYR A 703 11.70 -3.45 -12.41
C TYR A 703 12.68 -4.46 -12.98
N GLY A 704 13.94 -4.07 -13.17
CA GLY A 704 15.01 -4.96 -13.60
C GLY A 704 15.34 -6.07 -12.61
N GLY A 705 15.19 -5.78 -11.30
CA GLY A 705 15.33 -6.75 -10.21
C GLY A 705 14.12 -7.67 -10.01
N GLY A 706 13.02 -7.49 -10.78
CA GLY A 706 11.79 -8.28 -10.61
C GLY A 706 11.01 -7.93 -9.34
N LEU A 707 11.14 -6.71 -8.86
CA LEU A 707 10.52 -6.22 -7.62
C LEU A 707 9.25 -5.39 -7.85
N GLN A 708 8.69 -5.39 -9.07
CA GLN A 708 7.38 -4.76 -9.33
C GLN A 708 6.32 -5.28 -8.37
N PHE A 709 5.47 -4.40 -7.84
CA PHE A 709 4.48 -4.70 -6.78
C PHE A 709 5.09 -5.28 -5.50
N ARG A 710 6.38 -5.04 -5.29
CA ARG A 710 7.13 -5.38 -4.08
C ARG A 710 8.24 -4.36 -3.82
N THR A 711 8.04 -3.12 -4.25
CA THR A 711 9.07 -2.08 -4.11
C THR A 711 9.57 -2.02 -2.68
N PRO A 712 10.89 -2.19 -2.47
CA PRO A 712 11.46 -2.27 -1.13
C PRO A 712 11.75 -0.88 -0.56
N GLU A 713 11.98 -0.82 0.74
CA GLU A 713 12.54 0.35 1.40
C GLU A 713 13.89 0.73 0.79
N ALA A 714 14.79 -0.24 0.75
CA ALA A 714 16.18 -0.03 0.39
C ALA A 714 16.70 -1.11 -0.59
N ILE A 715 17.55 -0.69 -1.52
CA ILE A 715 18.28 -1.57 -2.42
C ILE A 715 19.77 -1.25 -2.31
N THR A 716 20.61 -2.28 -2.24
CA THR A 716 22.07 -2.14 -2.23
C THR A 716 22.67 -2.24 -3.65
N ALA A 717 23.92 -1.83 -3.79
CA ALA A 717 24.66 -1.94 -5.05
C ALA A 717 24.85 -3.40 -5.54
N VAL A 718 24.73 -4.38 -4.67
CA VAL A 718 24.79 -5.81 -5.02
C VAL A 718 23.39 -6.43 -5.20
N ASN A 719 22.37 -5.60 -5.36
CA ASN A 719 20.98 -5.99 -5.60
C ASN A 719 20.37 -6.86 -4.46
N THR A 720 20.84 -6.69 -3.24
CA THR A 720 20.09 -7.10 -2.06
C THR A 720 19.13 -6.01 -1.65
N PHE A 721 18.04 -6.36 -0.99
CA PHE A 721 17.01 -5.40 -0.61
C PHE A 721 16.50 -5.68 0.80
N ARG A 722 15.93 -4.65 1.42
CA ARG A 722 15.31 -4.71 2.75
C ARG A 722 13.88 -4.25 2.65
N ALA A 723 12.99 -4.96 3.34
CA ALA A 723 11.55 -4.73 3.41
C ALA A 723 10.87 -4.55 2.04
N CYS A 724 9.84 -5.32 1.76
CA CYS A 724 9.05 -5.20 0.53
C CYS A 724 7.66 -4.66 0.83
N HIS A 725 6.99 -4.14 -0.18
CA HIS A 725 5.68 -3.48 -0.03
C HIS A 725 5.79 -2.28 0.91
N TYR A 726 6.72 -1.38 0.60
CA TYR A 726 7.08 -0.31 1.50
C TYR A 726 6.34 1.00 1.17
N LEU A 727 5.60 1.52 2.14
CA LEU A 727 4.72 2.69 2.01
C LEU A 727 5.43 3.91 1.40
N ARG A 728 6.70 4.15 1.75
CA ARG A 728 7.50 5.29 1.28
C ARG A 728 7.68 5.33 -0.24
N ALA A 729 7.58 4.18 -0.94
CA ALA A 729 7.74 4.11 -2.40
C ALA A 729 6.70 4.97 -3.16
N MET A 730 5.52 5.21 -2.58
CA MET A 730 4.54 6.14 -3.15
C MET A 730 4.99 7.61 -3.17
N ALA A 731 6.18 7.93 -2.64
CA ALA A 731 6.81 9.25 -2.78
C ALA A 731 7.05 9.67 -4.24
N ILE A 732 6.99 8.77 -5.20
CA ILE A 732 7.00 9.11 -6.63
C ILE A 732 5.88 10.11 -6.99
N TRP A 733 4.80 10.17 -6.21
CA TRP A 733 3.74 11.17 -6.37
C TRP A 733 4.16 12.59 -5.95
N ALA A 734 5.26 12.76 -5.19
CA ALA A 734 5.89 14.06 -4.98
C ALA A 734 6.53 14.58 -6.29
N LEU A 735 7.15 13.68 -7.10
CA LEU A 735 7.60 14.06 -8.44
C LEU A 735 6.43 14.51 -9.33
N TRP A 736 5.30 13.80 -9.30
CA TRP A 736 4.09 14.22 -10.00
C TRP A 736 3.64 15.61 -9.56
N ALA A 737 3.61 15.86 -8.26
CA ALA A 737 3.22 17.16 -7.68
C ALA A 737 4.08 18.32 -8.23
N THR A 738 5.39 18.17 -8.21
CA THR A 738 6.34 19.21 -8.66
C THR A 738 6.43 19.31 -10.19
N HIS A 739 6.21 18.20 -10.90
CA HIS A 739 6.26 18.17 -12.36
C HIS A 739 5.03 18.80 -13.01
N THR A 740 3.85 18.67 -12.39
CA THR A 740 2.58 19.17 -12.92
C THR A 740 2.13 20.48 -12.27
N GLY A 741 2.82 20.99 -11.25
CA GLY A 741 2.33 22.09 -10.42
C GLY A 741 1.06 21.70 -9.66
N TRP A 742 0.99 20.43 -9.19
CA TRP A 742 -0.13 19.87 -8.44
C TRP A 742 -1.47 19.88 -9.22
N GLN A 743 -1.44 19.51 -10.50
CA GLN A 743 -2.67 19.34 -11.27
C GLN A 743 -3.54 18.22 -10.68
N PRO A 744 -4.83 18.50 -10.39
CA PRO A 744 -5.70 17.50 -9.80
C PRO A 744 -6.02 16.37 -10.78
N ILE A 745 -6.12 15.15 -10.26
CA ILE A 745 -6.58 13.97 -10.99
C ILE A 745 -8.13 14.01 -11.11
N PRO A 746 -8.71 13.68 -12.26
CA PRO A 746 -10.16 13.59 -12.42
C PRO A 746 -10.81 12.67 -11.38
N GLY A 747 -11.87 13.13 -10.74
CA GLY A 747 -12.59 12.41 -9.69
C GLY A 747 -12.17 12.79 -8.27
N ALA A 748 -10.89 13.11 -8.03
CA ALA A 748 -10.37 13.44 -6.69
C ALA A 748 -11.01 14.71 -6.06
N GLN A 749 -11.56 15.59 -6.87
CA GLN A 749 -12.25 16.82 -6.43
C GLN A 749 -13.69 16.61 -5.94
N ARG A 750 -14.21 15.39 -5.98
CA ARG A 750 -15.57 15.11 -5.49
C ARG A 750 -15.63 15.39 -4.00
N GLN A 751 -16.63 16.17 -3.59
CA GLN A 751 -16.84 16.51 -2.18
C GLN A 751 -17.08 15.24 -1.34
N PRO A 752 -16.69 15.28 -0.05
CA PRO A 752 -16.97 14.20 0.88
C PRO A 752 -18.48 13.90 0.93
N ILE A 753 -18.81 12.65 1.17
CA ILE A 753 -20.18 12.15 1.29
C ILE A 753 -20.92 13.02 2.31
N GLY A 754 -21.76 13.95 1.81
CA GLY A 754 -22.68 14.69 2.64
C GLY A 754 -23.64 13.71 3.34
N ARG A 755 -23.97 13.97 4.60
CA ARG A 755 -25.03 13.24 5.30
C ARG A 755 -26.32 13.42 4.49
N GLY A 756 -26.75 12.40 3.75
CA GLY A 756 -28.06 12.38 3.12
C GLY A 756 -28.12 12.04 1.65
N GLU A 757 -27.52 10.96 1.19
CA GLU A 757 -28.02 10.22 0.04
C GLU A 757 -28.18 8.75 0.45
N SER A 758 -29.37 8.46 1.03
CA SER A 758 -29.88 7.13 1.33
C SER A 758 -30.32 6.40 0.04
#